data_070523397b62d5bac5d952d48774354a
#
_entry.id   070523397b62d5bac5d952d48774354a
#
_cell.length_a   1.000
_cell.length_b   1.000
_cell.length_c   1.000
_cell.angle_alpha   90.00
_cell.angle_beta   90.00
_cell.angle_gamma   90.00
#
_symmetry.space_group_name_H-M   'P 1'
#
loop_
_entity.id
_entity.type
_entity.pdbx_description
1 polymer ?
#
loop_
_entity_poly.entity_id
_entity_poly.type
_entity_poly.pdbx_seq_one_letter_code
_entity_poly.pdbx_strand_id
1 'polypeptide(L)'
;MSKDTNTLHHHLTAVKEGGRLFENAFQSVSRMILESEISKVTVKGRTTYDYGIFRTGKKHIIGMYDELNSFVSYVKDAAEGGSSKEMAFVLVGEPGNGKTFLVDFTCAKYRSFLAKEKNRKYTFRFVNMDRIGKFGKITTIESQTYEDPMILAMNLFDDPDENRTFLAAEIGFSDQEIEKLYDNYRPLGACTGYIWNDIRTLTDGNIEEMLKFVEVIPVPLTESLGTVTGKYPAKDKITSSAVDLLGEESIQRLLHIADTNNPYRFDLRRGALARVAGGGIHFVDEIFKNKKDLIQVYLGVIQNRSIEIEGFKWPLDTLIIATSNNSEYYSFVSEKEEAPIVDRCRVCYVAHNTDYKLQDELTSYAIGSEARTTLTNQDLHQDPNLNYAASIAVVLTRLPRSEKLTPIETMKLSAGEVAGEKSIKTLAEVIDILNQDPNITNRFGQKGMGQRNLGRSIQLLVESSETNEGRCMFAYDIFKMLERVVLDYVTDVNDRAKYIEDLKTAKGLYRERIMTEMFNAYMDEPLAIRKDVLNYVNMIIGIDAENLGPDMIWKYKDPQTGELKALKIDERFINNVEERLGLKTKEQKDTFRTSIRKIYGQKISLKPNYDFMDNLELVKAVTDVRLKSDISGAGSLVGALANRTNEENQKLYDRMVNTMLNKLNYCKTCAQKTIEYFCTQEDDQ
;
A
#
# COMPACT_ATOMS: atom_id res chain seq x y z
N MET A 1 23.56 -35.96 -8.01
CA MET A 1 23.18 -35.57 -9.37
C MET A 1 24.13 -36.27 -10.33
N SER A 2 23.65 -36.99 -11.33
CA SER A 2 24.51 -37.66 -12.30
C SER A 2 25.26 -36.61 -13.13
N LYS A 3 26.50 -36.91 -13.56
CA LYS A 3 27.32 -35.98 -14.38
C LYS A 3 26.62 -35.53 -15.67
N ASP A 4 25.63 -36.28 -16.16
CA ASP A 4 24.94 -36.00 -17.43
C ASP A 4 23.93 -34.89 -17.41
N THR A 5 23.45 -34.43 -16.24
CA THR A 5 22.42 -33.39 -16.12
C THR A 5 22.97 -31.96 -16.19
N ASN A 6 24.28 -31.78 -16.13
CA ASN A 6 24.95 -30.47 -16.10
C ASN A 6 25.60 -30.07 -17.43
N THR A 7 25.29 -30.76 -18.52
CA THR A 7 25.85 -30.46 -19.85
C THR A 7 25.04 -29.32 -20.53
N LEU A 8 25.68 -28.57 -21.43
CA LEU A 8 25.02 -27.58 -22.25
C LEU A 8 23.90 -28.22 -23.09
N HIS A 9 24.16 -29.36 -23.73
CA HIS A 9 23.19 -30.07 -24.55
C HIS A 9 21.92 -30.43 -23.74
N HIS A 10 22.07 -30.99 -22.52
CA HIS A 10 20.94 -31.27 -21.65
C HIS A 10 20.13 -30.04 -21.29
N HIS A 11 20.82 -28.93 -21.03
CA HIS A 11 20.14 -27.65 -20.75
C HIS A 11 19.30 -27.16 -21.93
N LEU A 12 19.89 -27.14 -23.14
CA LEU A 12 19.22 -26.70 -24.36
C LEU A 12 18.01 -27.58 -24.69
N THR A 13 18.14 -28.89 -24.55
CA THR A 13 17.05 -29.85 -24.73
C THR A 13 15.93 -29.59 -23.73
N ALA A 14 16.27 -29.34 -22.44
CA ALA A 14 15.29 -29.01 -21.41
C ALA A 14 14.58 -27.66 -21.67
N VAL A 15 15.24 -26.68 -22.29
CA VAL A 15 14.61 -25.43 -22.73
C VAL A 15 13.62 -25.72 -23.85
N LYS A 16 14.00 -26.52 -24.84
CA LYS A 16 13.12 -26.90 -25.95
C LYS A 16 11.86 -27.64 -25.46
N GLU A 17 12.03 -28.57 -24.52
CA GLU A 17 10.91 -29.32 -23.94
C GLU A 17 10.08 -28.55 -22.94
N GLY A 18 10.41 -27.29 -22.65
CA GLY A 18 9.70 -26.43 -21.69
C GLY A 18 9.95 -26.76 -20.22
N GLY A 19 10.93 -27.63 -19.92
CA GLY A 19 11.37 -27.96 -18.56
C GLY A 19 12.25 -26.88 -17.93
N ARG A 20 12.91 -26.07 -18.77
CA ARG A 20 13.67 -24.86 -18.40
C ARG A 20 13.23 -23.71 -19.28
N LEU A 21 13.49 -22.47 -18.86
CA LEU A 21 13.05 -21.28 -19.57
C LEU A 21 14.25 -20.39 -19.85
N PHE A 22 14.28 -19.88 -21.09
CA PHE A 22 15.19 -18.82 -21.50
C PHE A 22 14.41 -17.52 -21.57
N GLU A 23 14.52 -16.69 -20.55
CA GLU A 23 13.79 -15.44 -20.37
C GLU A 23 14.72 -14.35 -19.86
N ASN A 24 14.57 -13.14 -20.36
CA ASN A 24 15.24 -11.98 -19.76
C ASN A 24 14.56 -11.56 -18.43
N ALA A 25 15.17 -10.62 -17.71
CA ALA A 25 14.66 -10.14 -16.42
C ALA A 25 13.22 -9.65 -16.50
N PHE A 26 12.86 -8.89 -17.54
CA PHE A 26 11.49 -8.35 -17.70
C PHE A 26 10.46 -9.44 -17.97
N GLN A 27 10.79 -10.39 -18.86
CA GLN A 27 9.91 -11.51 -19.19
C GLN A 27 9.63 -12.37 -17.95
N SER A 28 10.66 -12.65 -17.16
CA SER A 28 10.56 -13.47 -15.96
C SER A 28 9.75 -12.77 -14.86
N VAL A 29 9.95 -11.45 -14.63
CA VAL A 29 9.16 -10.67 -13.67
C VAL A 29 7.73 -10.47 -14.16
N SER A 30 7.51 -10.21 -15.45
CA SER A 30 6.17 -10.12 -16.05
C SER A 30 5.39 -11.41 -15.84
N ARG A 31 6.00 -12.55 -16.14
CA ARG A 31 5.39 -13.86 -15.96
C ARG A 31 5.05 -14.14 -14.49
N MET A 32 5.96 -13.81 -13.57
CA MET A 32 5.69 -13.94 -12.13
C MET A 32 4.41 -13.19 -11.72
N ILE A 33 4.19 -11.99 -12.25
CA ILE A 33 3.03 -11.16 -11.92
C ILE A 33 1.77 -11.70 -12.61
N LEU A 34 1.86 -12.01 -13.91
CA LEU A 34 0.71 -12.41 -14.72
C LEU A 34 0.24 -13.85 -14.46
N GLU A 35 1.07 -14.73 -13.90
CA GLU A 35 0.65 -16.06 -13.44
C GLU A 35 -0.13 -16.00 -12.11
N SER A 36 -0.17 -14.83 -11.43
CA SER A 36 -1.00 -14.66 -10.24
C SER A 36 -2.47 -14.39 -10.59
N GLU A 37 -3.35 -14.51 -9.62
CA GLU A 37 -4.74 -14.09 -9.79
C GLU A 37 -4.82 -12.59 -10.14
N ILE A 38 -5.59 -12.26 -11.18
CA ILE A 38 -5.80 -10.88 -11.62
C ILE A 38 -7.29 -10.59 -11.54
N SER A 39 -7.67 -9.58 -10.77
CA SER A 39 -9.04 -9.13 -10.60
C SER A 39 -9.22 -7.68 -11.05
N LYS A 40 -10.46 -7.31 -11.39
CA LYS A 40 -10.82 -5.91 -11.65
C LYS A 40 -11.40 -5.32 -10.38
N VAL A 41 -10.88 -4.16 -9.98
CA VAL A 41 -11.34 -3.42 -8.81
C VAL A 41 -11.69 -1.99 -9.21
N THR A 42 -12.65 -1.40 -8.52
CA THR A 42 -12.98 0.03 -8.69
C THR A 42 -12.31 0.82 -7.59
N VAL A 43 -11.36 1.66 -7.96
CA VAL A 43 -10.61 2.53 -7.05
C VAL A 43 -10.80 3.97 -7.49
N LYS A 44 -11.21 4.83 -6.58
CA LYS A 44 -11.42 6.27 -6.87
C LYS A 44 -12.35 6.50 -8.07
N GLY A 45 -13.39 5.67 -8.24
CA GLY A 45 -14.32 5.74 -9.36
C GLY A 45 -13.79 5.26 -10.71
N ARG A 46 -12.57 4.75 -10.79
CA ARG A 46 -11.96 4.18 -12.01
C ARG A 46 -11.76 2.68 -11.84
N THR A 47 -12.06 1.91 -12.90
CA THR A 47 -11.76 0.47 -12.92
C THR A 47 -10.27 0.28 -13.20
N THR A 48 -9.59 -0.47 -12.36
CA THR A 48 -8.18 -0.83 -12.47
C THR A 48 -7.98 -2.32 -12.20
N TYR A 49 -6.75 -2.82 -12.36
CA TYR A 49 -6.42 -4.20 -12.08
C TYR A 49 -5.76 -4.33 -10.70
N ASP A 50 -6.05 -5.45 -10.05
CA ASP A 50 -5.39 -5.89 -8.84
C ASP A 50 -4.71 -7.24 -9.07
N TYR A 51 -3.49 -7.39 -8.59
CA TYR A 51 -2.64 -8.55 -8.83
C TYR A 51 -2.41 -9.30 -7.51
N GLY A 52 -2.91 -10.52 -7.41
CA GLY A 52 -2.90 -11.34 -6.20
C GLY A 52 -1.53 -11.54 -5.60
N ILE A 53 -0.47 -11.56 -6.42
CA ILE A 53 0.91 -11.71 -5.91
C ILE A 53 1.29 -10.63 -4.89
N PHE A 54 0.78 -9.40 -5.06
CA PHE A 54 1.06 -8.29 -4.17
C PHE A 54 0.17 -8.28 -2.92
N ARG A 55 -0.90 -9.11 -2.89
CA ARG A 55 -1.90 -9.20 -1.83
C ARG A 55 -1.73 -10.40 -0.91
N THR A 56 -0.72 -11.24 -1.13
CA THR A 56 -0.52 -12.49 -0.39
C THR A 56 0.65 -12.41 0.57
N GLY A 57 0.48 -12.96 1.78
CA GLY A 57 1.50 -13.04 2.83
C GLY A 57 1.07 -12.31 4.11
N LYS A 58 1.83 -12.52 5.20
CA LYS A 58 1.58 -11.85 6.50
C LYS A 58 1.70 -10.32 6.42
N LYS A 59 2.66 -9.84 5.63
CA LYS A 59 2.77 -8.43 5.23
C LYS A 59 2.57 -8.41 3.73
N HIS A 60 1.67 -7.58 3.24
CA HIS A 60 1.37 -7.42 1.82
C HIS A 60 1.18 -5.94 1.49
N ILE A 61 1.12 -5.62 0.20
CA ILE A 61 0.92 -4.24 -0.24
C ILE A 61 -0.56 -3.90 -0.11
N ILE A 62 -0.87 -2.82 0.60
CA ILE A 62 -2.22 -2.29 0.77
C ILE A 62 -2.35 -1.03 -0.07
N GLY A 63 -3.43 -0.92 -0.83
CA GLY A 63 -3.60 0.19 -1.78
C GLY A 63 -2.57 0.17 -2.91
N MET A 64 -1.99 1.31 -3.25
CA MET A 64 -0.97 1.50 -4.30
C MET A 64 -1.38 0.94 -5.67
N TYR A 65 -2.66 1.01 -6.01
CA TYR A 65 -3.18 0.41 -7.25
C TYR A 65 -2.61 1.07 -8.50
N ASP A 66 -2.50 2.39 -8.51
CA ASP A 66 -1.98 3.15 -9.65
C ASP A 66 -0.48 2.87 -9.86
N GLU A 67 0.27 2.80 -8.76
CA GLU A 67 1.71 2.49 -8.76
C GLU A 67 1.97 1.06 -9.25
N LEU A 68 1.20 0.09 -8.75
CA LEU A 68 1.30 -1.31 -9.18
C LEU A 68 0.94 -1.46 -10.66
N ASN A 69 -0.15 -0.85 -11.13
CA ASN A 69 -0.53 -0.90 -12.54
C ASN A 69 0.51 -0.22 -13.44
N SER A 70 1.11 0.90 -12.99
CA SER A 70 2.21 1.55 -13.69
C SER A 70 3.44 0.64 -13.79
N PHE A 71 3.80 -0.03 -12.69
CA PHE A 71 4.91 -0.98 -12.67
C PHE A 71 4.66 -2.18 -13.58
N VAL A 72 3.47 -2.79 -13.51
CA VAL A 72 3.11 -3.93 -14.36
C VAL A 72 3.11 -3.54 -15.84
N SER A 73 2.55 -2.37 -16.16
CA SER A 73 2.58 -1.84 -17.55
C SER A 73 4.00 -1.65 -18.05
N TYR A 74 4.90 -1.12 -17.21
CA TYR A 74 6.31 -0.95 -17.54
C TYR A 74 7.01 -2.29 -17.81
N VAL A 75 6.85 -3.24 -16.90
CA VAL A 75 7.49 -4.55 -17.02
C VAL A 75 6.95 -5.33 -18.23
N LYS A 76 5.65 -5.26 -18.49
CA LYS A 76 5.00 -5.93 -19.61
C LYS A 76 5.48 -5.34 -20.94
N ASP A 77 5.48 -4.01 -21.10
CA ASP A 77 5.96 -3.35 -22.31
C ASP A 77 7.43 -3.72 -22.59
N ALA A 78 8.28 -3.71 -21.56
CA ALA A 78 9.68 -4.10 -21.70
C ALA A 78 9.86 -5.60 -22.03
N ALA A 79 9.01 -6.47 -21.50
CA ALA A 79 9.03 -7.91 -21.78
C ALA A 79 8.63 -8.23 -23.23
N GLU A 80 7.75 -7.41 -23.82
CA GLU A 80 7.31 -7.50 -25.20
C GLU A 80 8.24 -6.75 -26.18
N GLY A 81 9.37 -6.22 -25.71
CA GLY A 81 10.38 -5.54 -26.53
C GLY A 81 10.11 -4.04 -26.75
N GLY A 82 9.14 -3.45 -26.06
CA GLY A 82 8.80 -2.04 -26.12
C GLY A 82 9.88 -1.11 -25.55
N SER A 83 9.67 0.21 -25.66
CA SER A 83 10.63 1.24 -25.24
C SER A 83 10.99 1.23 -23.77
N SER A 84 10.12 0.67 -22.92
CA SER A 84 10.38 0.56 -21.47
C SER A 84 11.62 -0.30 -21.15
N LYS A 85 12.07 -1.17 -22.06
CA LYS A 85 13.32 -1.93 -21.87
C LYS A 85 14.56 -1.04 -21.73
N GLU A 86 14.51 0.17 -22.30
CA GLU A 86 15.58 1.17 -22.26
C GLU A 86 15.36 2.24 -21.18
N MET A 87 14.52 1.96 -20.20
CA MET A 87 14.22 2.84 -19.07
C MET A 87 14.46 2.16 -17.74
N ALA A 88 14.76 2.95 -16.70
CA ALA A 88 14.65 2.53 -15.31
C ALA A 88 13.27 2.91 -14.74
N PHE A 89 12.71 2.07 -13.89
CA PHE A 89 11.49 2.41 -13.19
C PHE A 89 11.82 3.17 -11.89
N VAL A 90 11.39 4.43 -11.78
CA VAL A 90 11.74 5.30 -10.66
C VAL A 90 10.52 5.70 -9.86
N LEU A 91 10.47 5.27 -8.60
CA LEU A 91 9.44 5.63 -7.64
C LEU A 91 9.82 6.94 -6.94
N VAL A 92 9.06 8.00 -7.14
CA VAL A 92 9.30 9.32 -6.55
C VAL A 92 8.20 9.65 -5.54
N GLY A 93 8.56 10.12 -4.36
CA GLY A 93 7.56 10.52 -3.35
C GLY A 93 8.16 10.75 -1.97
N GLU A 94 7.34 11.20 -1.03
CA GLU A 94 7.77 11.52 0.33
C GLU A 94 8.24 10.30 1.13
N PRO A 95 9.07 10.50 2.16
CA PRO A 95 9.48 9.43 3.07
C PRO A 95 8.28 8.80 3.78
N GLY A 96 8.28 7.45 3.84
CA GLY A 96 7.25 6.70 4.57
C GLY A 96 5.95 6.44 3.79
N ASN A 97 5.94 6.64 2.47
CA ASN A 97 4.80 6.32 1.61
C ASN A 97 4.83 4.91 0.98
N GLY A 98 5.79 4.06 1.40
CA GLY A 98 5.82 2.65 0.99
C GLY A 98 6.68 2.30 -0.22
N LYS A 99 7.41 3.26 -0.86
CA LYS A 99 8.28 3.01 -2.03
C LYS A 99 9.23 1.82 -1.83
N THR A 100 10.08 1.90 -0.81
CA THR A 100 11.07 0.87 -0.50
C THR A 100 10.40 -0.46 -0.17
N PHE A 101 9.27 -0.43 0.54
CA PHE A 101 8.50 -1.64 0.85
C PHE A 101 7.97 -2.34 -0.41
N LEU A 102 7.46 -1.58 -1.40
CA LEU A 102 7.00 -2.12 -2.67
C LEU A 102 8.13 -2.87 -3.40
N VAL A 103 9.32 -2.25 -3.47
CA VAL A 103 10.48 -2.86 -4.16
C VAL A 103 10.99 -4.09 -3.41
N ASP A 104 11.21 -3.97 -2.09
CA ASP A 104 11.68 -5.09 -1.26
C ASP A 104 10.69 -6.27 -1.30
N PHE A 105 9.37 -5.98 -1.29
CA PHE A 105 8.34 -6.99 -1.43
C PHE A 105 8.39 -7.69 -2.80
N THR A 106 8.51 -6.92 -3.87
CA THR A 106 8.65 -7.45 -5.24
C THR A 106 9.88 -8.32 -5.37
N CYS A 107 11.03 -7.89 -4.84
CA CYS A 107 12.27 -8.67 -4.80
C CYS A 107 12.10 -9.99 -4.03
N ALA A 108 11.43 -9.96 -2.87
CA ALA A 108 11.16 -11.17 -2.08
C ALA A 108 10.26 -12.16 -2.83
N LYS A 109 9.21 -11.66 -3.50
CA LYS A 109 8.34 -12.48 -4.34
C LYS A 109 9.09 -13.08 -5.52
N TYR A 110 9.97 -12.30 -6.17
CA TYR A 110 10.76 -12.77 -7.29
C TYR A 110 11.73 -13.88 -6.87
N ARG A 111 12.44 -13.74 -5.74
CA ARG A 111 13.27 -14.83 -5.20
C ARG A 111 12.46 -16.09 -4.93
N SER A 112 11.29 -15.95 -4.31
CA SER A 112 10.40 -17.08 -4.03
C SER A 112 9.88 -17.75 -5.31
N PHE A 113 9.63 -16.97 -6.37
CA PHE A 113 9.23 -17.44 -7.67
C PHE A 113 10.34 -18.25 -8.33
N LEU A 114 11.58 -17.74 -8.34
CA LEU A 114 12.75 -18.42 -8.91
C LEU A 114 13.23 -19.63 -8.11
N ALA A 115 12.84 -19.75 -6.84
CA ALA A 115 13.15 -20.91 -6.02
C ALA A 115 12.43 -22.19 -6.51
N LYS A 116 11.34 -22.05 -7.26
CA LYS A 116 10.63 -23.17 -7.89
C LYS A 116 11.49 -23.69 -9.05
N GLU A 117 11.65 -25.01 -9.15
CA GLU A 117 12.54 -25.64 -10.14
C GLU A 117 12.25 -25.19 -11.59
N LYS A 118 10.98 -25.13 -11.99
CA LYS A 118 10.54 -24.67 -13.31
C LYS A 118 11.01 -23.25 -13.66
N ASN A 119 11.14 -22.38 -12.65
CA ASN A 119 11.43 -20.95 -12.84
C ASN A 119 12.90 -20.60 -12.61
N ARG A 120 13.70 -21.58 -12.21
CA ARG A 120 15.11 -21.38 -11.83
C ARG A 120 15.93 -20.85 -12.98
N LYS A 121 16.76 -19.83 -12.71
CA LYS A 121 17.76 -19.32 -13.65
C LYS A 121 19.00 -20.17 -13.62
N TYR A 122 19.64 -20.31 -14.77
CA TYR A 122 20.87 -21.08 -14.95
C TYR A 122 21.97 -20.18 -15.51
N THR A 123 23.20 -20.54 -15.21
CA THR A 123 24.41 -19.98 -15.79
C THR A 123 25.38 -21.13 -16.06
N PHE A 124 26.57 -20.82 -16.47
CA PHE A 124 27.59 -21.81 -16.75
C PHE A 124 28.94 -21.43 -16.13
N ARG A 125 29.77 -22.40 -15.99
CA ARG A 125 31.19 -22.28 -15.68
C ARG A 125 32.03 -23.08 -16.64
N PHE A 126 33.22 -22.61 -16.96
CA PHE A 126 34.21 -23.34 -17.66
C PHE A 126 34.95 -24.25 -16.69
N VAL A 127 35.18 -25.50 -17.08
CA VAL A 127 35.88 -26.52 -16.30
C VAL A 127 37.13 -27.00 -17.06
N ASN A 128 38.04 -27.74 -16.40
CA ASN A 128 39.29 -28.20 -16.99
C ASN A 128 40.20 -27.07 -17.51
N MET A 129 40.13 -25.91 -16.92
CA MET A 129 40.84 -24.69 -17.38
C MET A 129 42.35 -24.79 -17.18
N ASP A 130 42.83 -25.68 -16.28
CA ASP A 130 44.24 -26.01 -16.09
C ASP A 130 44.90 -26.64 -17.33
N ARG A 131 44.10 -27.17 -18.28
CA ARG A 131 44.59 -27.64 -19.60
C ARG A 131 45.03 -26.51 -20.51
N ILE A 132 44.60 -25.28 -20.24
CA ILE A 132 45.01 -24.09 -20.95
C ILE A 132 46.12 -23.41 -20.15
N GLY A 133 47.34 -23.42 -20.65
CA GLY A 133 48.53 -22.99 -19.91
C GLY A 133 48.49 -21.57 -19.35
N LYS A 134 47.69 -20.69 -19.97
CA LYS A 134 47.45 -19.31 -19.50
C LYS A 134 46.77 -19.19 -18.13
N PHE A 135 46.00 -20.19 -17.72
CA PHE A 135 45.25 -20.20 -16.46
C PHE A 135 45.96 -20.92 -15.31
N GLY A 136 47.12 -21.52 -15.54
CA GLY A 136 47.93 -22.17 -14.54
C GLY A 136 47.19 -23.30 -13.82
N LYS A 137 47.03 -23.18 -12.50
CA LYS A 137 46.33 -24.17 -11.66
C LYS A 137 44.83 -23.96 -11.50
N ILE A 138 44.25 -22.96 -12.21
CA ILE A 138 42.81 -22.69 -12.13
C ILE A 138 42.07 -23.77 -12.90
N THR A 139 41.23 -24.53 -12.24
CA THR A 139 40.48 -25.65 -12.85
C THR A 139 39.08 -25.20 -13.32
N THR A 140 38.50 -24.13 -12.70
CA THR A 140 37.14 -23.69 -13.00
C THR A 140 37.06 -22.16 -13.02
N ILE A 141 36.26 -21.60 -13.97
CA ILE A 141 36.00 -20.17 -14.10
C ILE A 141 34.50 -20.00 -14.36
N GLU A 142 33.80 -19.31 -13.48
CA GLU A 142 32.38 -19.01 -13.65
C GLU A 142 32.18 -17.78 -14.56
N SER A 143 31.05 -17.75 -15.30
CA SER A 143 30.62 -16.54 -16.00
C SER A 143 30.53 -15.37 -15.01
N GLN A 144 31.14 -14.23 -15.35
CA GLN A 144 31.24 -13.06 -14.44
C GLN A 144 29.90 -12.37 -14.24
N THR A 145 29.00 -12.43 -15.22
CA THR A 145 27.70 -11.75 -15.23
C THR A 145 26.54 -12.75 -15.22
N TYR A 146 26.79 -14.00 -14.82
CA TYR A 146 25.77 -15.07 -14.79
C TYR A 146 25.03 -15.21 -16.12
N GLU A 147 25.79 -15.21 -17.24
CA GLU A 147 25.24 -15.38 -18.57
C GLU A 147 24.43 -16.69 -18.66
N ASP A 148 23.30 -16.64 -19.33
CA ASP A 148 22.48 -17.81 -19.57
C ASP A 148 23.20 -18.79 -20.54
N PRO A 149 23.14 -20.11 -20.31
CA PRO A 149 23.77 -21.08 -21.22
C PRO A 149 23.25 -21.00 -22.66
N MET A 150 22.01 -20.53 -22.90
CA MET A 150 21.49 -20.29 -24.24
C MET A 150 22.27 -19.17 -24.95
N ILE A 151 22.74 -18.16 -24.23
CA ILE A 151 23.58 -17.10 -24.82
C ILE A 151 24.90 -17.69 -25.31
N LEU A 152 25.51 -18.62 -24.57
CA LEU A 152 26.69 -19.33 -25.04
C LEU A 152 26.36 -20.13 -26.32
N ALA A 153 25.21 -20.85 -26.35
CA ALA A 153 24.78 -21.62 -27.50
C ALA A 153 24.56 -20.78 -28.76
N MET A 154 24.15 -19.51 -28.61
CA MET A 154 23.97 -18.56 -29.70
C MET A 154 25.29 -17.92 -30.19
N ASN A 155 26.40 -18.19 -29.50
CA ASN A 155 27.73 -17.62 -29.76
C ASN A 155 28.81 -18.73 -29.78
N LEU A 156 28.44 -19.96 -30.14
CA LEU A 156 29.41 -21.07 -30.26
C LEU A 156 30.42 -20.84 -31.39
N PHE A 157 29.92 -20.31 -32.50
CA PHE A 157 30.67 -20.01 -33.70
C PHE A 157 30.67 -18.51 -33.95
N ASP A 158 31.66 -18.04 -34.73
CA ASP A 158 31.74 -16.64 -35.14
C ASP A 158 30.67 -16.28 -36.19
N ASP A 159 30.24 -17.27 -36.96
CA ASP A 159 29.15 -17.13 -37.91
C ASP A 159 27.78 -17.35 -37.23
N PRO A 160 26.89 -16.34 -37.23
CA PRO A 160 25.54 -16.46 -36.68
C PRO A 160 24.70 -17.58 -37.31
N ASP A 161 24.91 -17.88 -38.61
CA ASP A 161 24.16 -18.90 -39.32
C ASP A 161 24.58 -20.32 -38.86
N GLU A 162 25.85 -20.53 -38.52
CA GLU A 162 26.33 -21.78 -37.93
C GLU A 162 25.70 -22.00 -36.54
N ASN A 163 25.54 -20.95 -35.74
CA ASN A 163 24.87 -21.04 -34.45
C ASN A 163 23.40 -21.43 -34.60
N ARG A 164 22.69 -20.85 -35.57
CA ARG A 164 21.31 -21.23 -35.90
C ARG A 164 21.20 -22.66 -36.38
N THR A 165 22.12 -23.08 -37.24
CA THR A 165 22.21 -24.46 -37.74
C THR A 165 22.43 -25.46 -36.58
N PHE A 166 23.31 -25.13 -35.63
CA PHE A 166 23.53 -25.96 -34.45
C PHE A 166 22.24 -26.12 -33.63
N LEU A 167 21.53 -25.02 -33.33
CA LEU A 167 20.30 -25.07 -32.61
C LEU A 167 19.20 -25.87 -33.30
N ALA A 168 19.13 -25.77 -34.64
CA ALA A 168 18.16 -26.52 -35.44
C ALA A 168 18.51 -28.02 -35.55
N ALA A 169 19.76 -28.35 -35.93
CA ALA A 169 20.16 -29.69 -36.26
C ALA A 169 20.42 -30.53 -35.01
N GLU A 170 21.15 -30.00 -34.01
CA GLU A 170 21.57 -30.76 -32.82
C GLU A 170 20.54 -30.76 -31.70
N ILE A 171 19.79 -29.65 -31.54
CA ILE A 171 18.80 -29.54 -30.46
C ILE A 171 17.38 -29.73 -31.01
N GLY A 172 17.18 -29.41 -32.31
CA GLY A 172 15.92 -29.61 -33.01
C GLY A 172 14.92 -28.47 -32.78
N PHE A 173 15.37 -27.21 -32.53
CA PHE A 173 14.51 -26.06 -32.57
C PHE A 173 14.03 -25.77 -33.97
N SER A 174 12.78 -25.37 -34.15
CA SER A 174 12.27 -24.85 -35.43
C SER A 174 12.74 -23.41 -35.66
N ASP A 175 12.71 -22.98 -36.93
CA ASP A 175 13.10 -21.61 -37.31
C ASP A 175 12.33 -20.55 -36.54
N GLN A 176 11.02 -20.76 -36.29
CA GLN A 176 10.19 -19.83 -35.53
C GLN A 176 10.60 -19.75 -34.07
N GLU A 177 11.00 -20.88 -33.46
CA GLU A 177 11.50 -20.91 -32.09
C GLU A 177 12.86 -20.22 -32.01
N ILE A 178 13.74 -20.43 -32.99
CA ILE A 178 15.04 -19.78 -33.05
C ILE A 178 14.87 -18.25 -33.15
N GLU A 179 13.99 -17.75 -34.02
CA GLU A 179 13.73 -16.30 -34.10
C GLU A 179 13.29 -15.73 -32.76
N LYS A 180 12.38 -16.39 -32.04
CA LYS A 180 11.96 -15.95 -30.70
C LYS A 180 13.09 -15.99 -29.65
N LEU A 181 13.98 -16.98 -29.74
CA LEU A 181 15.14 -17.04 -28.85
C LEU A 181 16.07 -15.86 -29.12
N TYR A 182 16.26 -15.48 -30.41
CA TYR A 182 17.11 -14.38 -30.82
C TYR A 182 16.57 -13.00 -30.43
N ASP A 183 15.29 -12.84 -30.03
CA ASP A 183 14.78 -11.62 -29.39
C ASP A 183 15.56 -11.29 -28.09
N ASN A 184 16.12 -12.30 -27.44
CA ASN A 184 16.95 -12.18 -26.25
C ASN A 184 18.46 -12.31 -26.52
N TYR A 185 18.87 -12.33 -27.80
CA TYR A 185 20.28 -12.44 -28.17
C TYR A 185 21.11 -11.28 -27.59
N ARG A 186 22.31 -11.63 -27.20
CA ARG A 186 23.38 -10.71 -26.81
C ARG A 186 24.74 -11.38 -27.05
N PRO A 187 25.79 -10.58 -27.27
CA PRO A 187 27.12 -11.10 -27.39
C PRO A 187 27.59 -11.67 -26.03
N LEU A 188 28.59 -12.54 -26.06
CA LEU A 188 29.28 -12.97 -24.85
C LEU A 188 29.99 -11.79 -24.19
N GLY A 189 30.05 -11.80 -22.86
CA GLY A 189 30.89 -10.87 -22.10
C GLY A 189 32.38 -11.06 -22.48
N ALA A 190 33.14 -10.00 -22.36
CA ALA A 190 34.53 -9.97 -22.79
C ALA A 190 35.36 -11.15 -22.25
N CYS A 191 35.25 -11.46 -20.95
CA CYS A 191 35.96 -12.60 -20.36
C CYS A 191 35.47 -13.92 -20.88
N THR A 192 34.19 -14.10 -21.02
CA THR A 192 33.58 -15.32 -21.51
C THR A 192 34.00 -15.60 -22.96
N GLY A 193 33.92 -14.59 -23.82
CA GLY A 193 34.36 -14.69 -25.22
C GLY A 193 35.83 -14.98 -25.35
N TYR A 194 36.69 -14.35 -24.52
CA TYR A 194 38.13 -14.62 -24.54
C TYR A 194 38.45 -16.08 -24.15
N ILE A 195 37.83 -16.58 -23.08
CA ILE A 195 38.01 -17.96 -22.63
C ILE A 195 37.49 -18.93 -23.70
N TRP A 196 36.34 -18.63 -24.32
CA TRP A 196 35.76 -19.46 -25.35
C TRP A 196 36.68 -19.57 -26.57
N ASN A 197 37.32 -18.49 -26.97
CA ASN A 197 38.31 -18.52 -28.05
C ASN A 197 39.58 -19.32 -27.70
N ASP A 198 40.05 -19.27 -26.48
CA ASP A 198 41.16 -20.10 -26.02
C ASP A 198 40.81 -21.58 -26.05
N ILE A 199 39.57 -21.93 -25.63
CA ILE A 199 39.06 -23.32 -25.69
C ILE A 199 38.99 -23.79 -27.18
N ARG A 200 38.45 -22.94 -28.05
CA ARG A 200 38.37 -23.24 -29.51
C ARG A 200 39.77 -23.51 -30.07
N THR A 201 40.72 -22.68 -29.74
CA THR A 201 42.11 -22.86 -30.18
C THR A 201 42.73 -24.15 -29.67
N LEU A 202 42.48 -24.52 -28.39
CA LEU A 202 43.00 -25.75 -27.81
C LEU A 202 42.41 -27.02 -28.44
N THR A 203 41.17 -26.95 -28.92
CA THR A 203 40.39 -28.07 -29.44
C THR A 203 40.33 -28.14 -30.95
N ASP A 204 41.13 -27.28 -31.66
CA ASP A 204 41.10 -27.11 -33.11
C ASP A 204 39.66 -26.91 -33.66
N GLY A 205 38.81 -26.20 -32.91
CA GLY A 205 37.43 -25.95 -33.28
C GLY A 205 36.47 -27.13 -33.23
N ASN A 206 36.87 -28.27 -32.63
CA ASN A 206 36.00 -29.42 -32.48
C ASN A 206 34.94 -29.13 -31.39
N ILE A 207 33.68 -28.93 -31.79
CA ILE A 207 32.58 -28.54 -30.89
C ILE A 207 32.32 -29.57 -29.79
N GLU A 208 32.41 -30.88 -30.06
CA GLU A 208 32.20 -31.91 -29.05
C GLU A 208 33.24 -31.83 -27.94
N GLU A 209 34.50 -31.54 -28.29
CA GLU A 209 35.58 -31.37 -27.31
C GLU A 209 35.44 -30.00 -26.59
N MET A 210 35.04 -28.95 -27.28
CA MET A 210 34.77 -27.65 -26.67
C MET A 210 33.69 -27.72 -25.61
N LEU A 211 32.57 -28.41 -25.87
CA LEU A 211 31.46 -28.56 -24.94
C LEU A 211 31.81 -29.31 -23.65
N LYS A 212 32.87 -30.12 -23.65
CA LYS A 212 33.40 -30.78 -22.41
C LYS A 212 34.01 -29.79 -21.42
N PHE A 213 34.28 -28.56 -21.84
CA PHE A 213 34.74 -27.49 -20.97
C PHE A 213 33.59 -26.70 -20.32
N VAL A 214 32.33 -26.98 -20.68
CA VAL A 214 31.17 -26.23 -20.20
C VAL A 214 30.35 -27.03 -19.22
N GLU A 215 30.14 -26.50 -18.01
CA GLU A 215 29.24 -27.06 -17.02
C GLU A 215 28.13 -26.06 -16.70
N VAL A 216 26.88 -26.44 -16.85
CA VAL A 216 25.70 -25.62 -16.50
C VAL A 216 25.38 -25.75 -15.02
N ILE A 217 25.24 -24.64 -14.35
CA ILE A 217 24.94 -24.56 -12.93
C ILE A 217 23.75 -23.62 -12.67
N PRO A 218 22.96 -23.84 -11.63
CA PRO A 218 21.92 -22.91 -11.24
C PRO A 218 22.52 -21.62 -10.68
N VAL A 219 21.91 -20.46 -10.99
CA VAL A 219 22.27 -19.19 -10.36
C VAL A 219 21.95 -19.27 -8.86
N PRO A 220 22.87 -18.91 -7.97
CA PRO A 220 22.63 -18.92 -6.53
C PRO A 220 21.51 -17.96 -6.17
N LEU A 221 20.57 -18.37 -5.29
CA LEU A 221 19.43 -17.55 -4.83
C LEU A 221 19.62 -17.00 -3.42
N THR A 222 20.83 -17.11 -2.87
CA THR A 222 21.14 -16.69 -1.49
C THR A 222 21.11 -15.18 -1.38
N GLU A 223 20.26 -14.64 -0.50
CA GLU A 223 20.10 -13.19 -0.30
C GLU A 223 21.40 -12.50 0.12
N SER A 224 22.20 -13.15 0.97
CA SER A 224 23.50 -12.64 1.43
C SER A 224 24.52 -12.44 0.30
N LEU A 225 24.39 -13.16 -0.81
CA LEU A 225 25.22 -12.97 -1.98
C LEU A 225 24.78 -11.84 -2.87
N GLY A 226 23.55 -11.30 -2.66
CA GLY A 226 22.96 -10.24 -3.49
C GLY A 226 22.74 -10.66 -4.94
N THR A 227 22.65 -11.97 -5.20
CA THR A 227 22.36 -12.52 -6.54
C THR A 227 20.86 -12.47 -6.83
N VAL A 228 20.48 -12.28 -8.08
CA VAL A 228 19.09 -12.21 -8.55
C VAL A 228 18.33 -10.96 -8.05
N THR A 229 18.54 -10.53 -6.81
CA THR A 229 18.00 -9.27 -6.29
C THR A 229 19.10 -8.58 -5.50
N GLY A 230 19.58 -7.46 -6.01
CA GLY A 230 20.65 -6.67 -5.39
C GLY A 230 20.17 -5.29 -5.01
N LYS A 231 20.42 -4.87 -3.78
CA LYS A 231 20.13 -3.52 -3.28
C LYS A 231 21.44 -2.70 -3.25
N TYR A 232 21.39 -1.52 -3.87
CA TYR A 232 22.43 -0.50 -3.74
C TYR A 232 21.85 0.63 -2.89
N PRO A 233 22.28 0.76 -1.62
CA PRO A 233 21.82 1.83 -0.74
C PRO A 233 22.41 3.17 -1.17
N ALA A 234 21.70 4.26 -0.89
CA ALA A 234 22.27 5.60 -1.03
C ALA A 234 23.58 5.72 -0.25
N LYS A 235 24.59 6.16 -0.92
CA LYS A 235 25.89 6.50 -0.31
C LYS A 235 26.10 8.01 -0.37
N ASP A 236 26.91 8.53 0.54
CA ASP A 236 27.32 9.92 0.47
C ASP A 236 28.03 10.21 -0.84
N LYS A 237 27.85 11.43 -1.38
CA LYS A 237 28.53 11.88 -2.60
C LYS A 237 30.07 11.72 -2.54
N ILE A 238 30.65 11.60 -1.34
CA ILE A 238 32.09 11.42 -1.15
C ILE A 238 32.51 9.95 -1.33
N THR A 239 31.71 9.00 -0.84
CA THR A 239 32.07 7.58 -0.76
C THR A 239 31.52 6.72 -1.90
N SER A 240 30.58 7.24 -2.72
CA SER A 240 30.02 6.51 -3.86
C SER A 240 31.06 6.37 -4.97
N SER A 241 31.28 5.13 -5.44
CA SER A 241 32.23 4.81 -6.49
C SER A 241 31.58 3.91 -7.54
N ALA A 242 31.93 4.10 -8.83
CA ALA A 242 31.55 3.20 -9.91
C ALA A 242 32.01 1.76 -9.63
N VAL A 243 33.13 1.59 -8.94
CA VAL A 243 33.67 0.29 -8.51
C VAL A 243 32.68 -0.52 -7.68
N ASP A 244 31.88 0.12 -6.82
CA ASP A 244 30.85 -0.56 -6.02
C ASP A 244 29.76 -1.21 -6.88
N LEU A 245 29.49 -0.62 -8.03
CA LEU A 245 28.50 -1.13 -8.98
C LEU A 245 29.08 -2.21 -9.90
N LEU A 246 30.26 -1.95 -10.40
CA LEU A 246 30.88 -2.75 -11.46
C LEU A 246 31.73 -3.88 -10.85
N GLY A 247 32.51 -3.56 -9.83
CA GLY A 247 33.47 -4.46 -9.20
C GLY A 247 34.88 -3.93 -9.21
N GLU A 248 35.76 -4.58 -8.45
CA GLU A 248 37.17 -4.26 -8.35
C GLU A 248 38.02 -5.23 -9.14
N GLU A 249 39.13 -4.72 -9.70
CA GLU A 249 40.16 -5.56 -10.27
C GLU A 249 40.85 -6.39 -9.17
N SER A 250 41.05 -7.69 -9.45
CA SER A 250 41.82 -8.53 -8.55
C SER A 250 43.31 -8.31 -8.77
N ILE A 251 43.98 -7.65 -7.82
CA ILE A 251 45.43 -7.43 -7.83
C ILE A 251 46.20 -8.75 -8.03
N GLN A 252 45.70 -9.85 -7.48
CA GLN A 252 46.35 -11.16 -7.66
C GLN A 252 46.37 -11.62 -9.11
N ARG A 253 45.29 -11.39 -9.88
CA ARG A 253 45.23 -11.74 -11.31
C ARG A 253 46.03 -10.77 -12.16
N LEU A 254 46.05 -9.49 -11.82
CA LEU A 254 46.91 -8.52 -12.47
C LEU A 254 48.40 -8.93 -12.46
N LEU A 255 48.83 -9.57 -11.37
CA LEU A 255 50.21 -10.04 -11.22
C LEU A 255 50.52 -11.32 -11.99
N HIS A 256 49.49 -12.15 -12.28
CA HIS A 256 49.70 -13.46 -12.91
C HIS A 256 49.42 -13.46 -14.43
N ILE A 257 48.67 -12.47 -14.95
CA ILE A 257 48.34 -12.36 -16.36
C ILE A 257 49.13 -11.21 -16.97
N ALA A 258 50.22 -11.53 -17.66
CA ALA A 258 51.11 -10.57 -18.28
C ALA A 258 50.50 -9.87 -19.52
N ASP A 259 49.58 -10.53 -20.23
CA ASP A 259 48.90 -10.00 -21.40
C ASP A 259 47.91 -8.89 -20.99
N THR A 260 48.24 -7.64 -21.38
CA THR A 260 47.43 -6.45 -21.06
C THR A 260 46.09 -6.41 -21.81
N ASN A 261 45.97 -7.17 -22.89
CA ASN A 261 44.74 -7.23 -23.68
C ASN A 261 43.80 -8.37 -23.22
N ASN A 262 44.21 -9.16 -22.21
CA ASN A 262 43.39 -10.23 -21.70
C ASN A 262 42.33 -9.70 -20.73
N PRO A 263 41.02 -9.71 -21.10
CA PRO A 263 39.96 -9.19 -20.26
C PRO A 263 39.80 -9.97 -18.95
N TYR A 264 40.33 -11.18 -18.84
CA TYR A 264 40.34 -11.96 -17.61
C TYR A 264 41.29 -11.38 -16.54
N ARG A 265 42.18 -10.51 -16.95
CA ARG A 265 42.98 -9.69 -16.05
C ARG A 265 42.10 -8.82 -15.15
N PHE A 266 40.99 -8.32 -15.69
CA PHE A 266 39.96 -7.58 -14.98
C PHE A 266 38.99 -8.57 -14.32
N ASP A 267 39.43 -9.23 -13.23
CA ASP A 267 38.52 -10.03 -12.43
C ASP A 267 37.58 -9.12 -11.65
N LEU A 268 36.39 -8.96 -12.16
CA LEU A 268 35.34 -8.26 -11.46
C LEU A 268 35.00 -9.04 -10.18
N ARG A 269 35.51 -8.62 -9.04
CA ARG A 269 34.83 -8.90 -7.78
C ARG A 269 33.45 -8.30 -7.91
N ARG A 270 32.48 -9.13 -8.31
CA ARG A 270 31.15 -8.74 -8.76
C ARG A 270 30.57 -7.62 -7.89
N GLY A 271 30.47 -6.41 -8.41
CA GLY A 271 29.75 -5.30 -7.83
C GLY A 271 28.25 -5.53 -7.84
N ALA A 272 27.48 -4.58 -7.34
CA ALA A 272 26.03 -4.75 -7.17
C ALA A 272 25.28 -5.05 -8.47
N LEU A 273 25.68 -4.46 -9.61
CA LEU A 273 25.08 -4.72 -10.92
C LEU A 273 25.49 -6.10 -11.47
N ALA A 274 26.76 -6.46 -11.42
CA ALA A 274 27.23 -7.73 -11.95
C ALA A 274 26.59 -8.93 -11.23
N ARG A 275 26.26 -8.80 -9.94
CA ARG A 275 25.60 -9.86 -9.16
C ARG A 275 24.17 -10.16 -9.64
N VAL A 276 23.47 -9.20 -10.22
CA VAL A 276 22.09 -9.35 -10.68
C VAL A 276 21.97 -9.52 -12.18
N ALA A 277 23.08 -9.54 -12.89
CA ALA A 277 23.14 -9.52 -14.35
C ALA A 277 22.56 -10.75 -15.04
N GLY A 278 22.31 -11.84 -14.34
CA GLY A 278 21.70 -13.08 -14.86
C GLY A 278 20.18 -13.11 -14.74
N GLY A 279 19.49 -12.06 -15.15
CA GLY A 279 18.03 -11.99 -15.12
C GLY A 279 17.46 -11.49 -13.81
N GLY A 280 18.20 -10.66 -13.07
CA GLY A 280 17.83 -10.19 -11.74
C GLY A 280 17.22 -8.79 -11.70
N ILE A 281 16.87 -8.35 -10.48
CA ILE A 281 16.37 -7.01 -10.16
C ILE A 281 17.45 -6.24 -9.43
N HIS A 282 17.83 -5.09 -9.96
CA HIS A 282 18.72 -4.14 -9.32
C HIS A 282 17.91 -3.01 -8.68
N PHE A 283 17.96 -2.92 -7.36
CA PHE A 283 17.29 -1.89 -6.60
C PHE A 283 18.26 -0.79 -6.17
N VAL A 284 18.02 0.44 -6.63
CA VAL A 284 18.80 1.63 -6.28
C VAL A 284 17.98 2.51 -5.33
N ASP A 285 18.34 2.53 -4.07
CA ASP A 285 17.66 3.36 -3.08
C ASP A 285 18.21 4.80 -3.17
N GLU A 286 17.32 5.80 -3.24
CA GLU A 286 17.63 7.24 -3.33
C GLU A 286 18.63 7.59 -4.45
N ILE A 287 18.33 7.18 -5.68
CA ILE A 287 19.23 7.25 -6.84
C ILE A 287 19.83 8.64 -7.05
N PHE A 288 19.06 9.72 -6.90
CA PHE A 288 19.50 11.10 -7.19
C PHE A 288 20.33 11.72 -6.05
N LYS A 289 20.57 11.00 -4.94
CA LYS A 289 21.58 11.37 -3.92
C LYS A 289 23.00 11.06 -4.35
N ASN A 290 23.16 10.13 -5.30
CA ASN A 290 24.49 9.69 -5.72
C ASN A 290 25.20 10.77 -6.54
N LYS A 291 26.52 10.59 -6.72
CA LYS A 291 27.32 11.44 -7.63
C LYS A 291 26.79 11.34 -9.07
N LYS A 292 26.93 12.44 -9.82
CA LYS A 292 26.56 12.48 -11.25
C LYS A 292 27.26 11.39 -12.06
N ASP A 293 28.54 11.16 -11.84
CA ASP A 293 29.31 10.12 -12.54
C ASP A 293 28.70 8.72 -12.35
N LEU A 294 28.22 8.41 -11.14
CA LEU A 294 27.57 7.15 -10.85
C LEU A 294 26.20 7.03 -11.57
N ILE A 295 25.45 8.12 -11.62
CA ILE A 295 24.18 8.18 -12.33
C ILE A 295 24.41 8.00 -13.84
N GLN A 296 25.48 8.56 -14.39
CA GLN A 296 25.86 8.36 -15.78
C GLN A 296 26.23 6.90 -16.10
N VAL A 297 26.85 6.17 -15.18
CA VAL A 297 27.06 4.71 -15.33
C VAL A 297 25.71 4.00 -15.49
N TYR A 298 24.71 4.34 -14.66
CA TYR A 298 23.37 3.77 -14.81
C TYR A 298 22.74 4.07 -16.18
N LEU A 299 22.97 5.26 -16.73
CA LEU A 299 22.49 5.59 -18.09
C LEU A 299 23.06 4.63 -19.14
N GLY A 300 24.36 4.41 -19.10
CA GLY A 300 25.02 3.47 -20.01
C GLY A 300 24.43 2.06 -19.88
N VAL A 301 24.21 1.62 -18.65
CA VAL A 301 23.61 0.31 -18.38
C VAL A 301 22.16 0.22 -18.86
N ILE A 302 21.35 1.24 -18.65
CA ILE A 302 19.94 1.28 -19.06
C ILE A 302 19.84 1.26 -20.59
N GLN A 303 20.65 2.07 -21.26
CA GLN A 303 20.61 2.24 -22.71
C GLN A 303 21.22 1.04 -23.46
N ASN A 304 22.44 0.63 -23.06
CA ASN A 304 23.23 -0.34 -23.80
C ASN A 304 23.08 -1.77 -23.27
N ARG A 305 22.40 -1.95 -22.13
CA ARG A 305 22.29 -3.25 -21.44
C ARG A 305 23.65 -3.92 -21.24
N SER A 306 24.66 -3.12 -20.95
CA SER A 306 26.04 -3.58 -20.76
C SER A 306 26.83 -2.61 -19.90
N ILE A 307 27.87 -3.13 -19.26
CA ILE A 307 28.92 -2.37 -18.62
C ILE A 307 30.12 -2.36 -19.57
N GLU A 308 30.81 -1.23 -19.65
CA GLU A 308 32.08 -1.10 -20.35
C GLU A 308 33.16 -0.62 -19.38
N ILE A 309 34.27 -1.37 -19.31
CA ILE A 309 35.42 -1.06 -18.47
C ILE A 309 36.68 -1.25 -19.33
N GLU A 310 37.52 -0.24 -19.40
CA GLU A 310 38.78 -0.28 -20.18
C GLU A 310 38.60 -0.74 -21.64
N GLY A 311 37.45 -0.45 -22.25
CA GLY A 311 37.10 -0.87 -23.60
C GLY A 311 36.54 -2.29 -23.72
N PHE A 312 36.46 -3.04 -22.65
CA PHE A 312 35.83 -4.36 -22.59
C PHE A 312 34.36 -4.24 -22.19
N LYS A 313 33.49 -5.05 -22.82
CA LYS A 313 32.05 -5.00 -22.66
C LYS A 313 31.50 -6.24 -21.99
N TRP A 314 30.64 -6.06 -20.96
CA TRP A 314 29.90 -7.12 -20.29
C TRP A 314 28.39 -6.86 -20.44
N PRO A 315 27.67 -7.66 -21.22
CA PRO A 315 26.21 -7.59 -21.30
C PRO A 315 25.55 -7.88 -19.96
N LEU A 316 24.46 -7.16 -19.67
CA LEU A 316 23.71 -7.30 -18.43
C LEU A 316 22.25 -7.59 -18.73
N ASP A 317 21.73 -8.61 -18.09
CA ASP A 317 20.30 -8.87 -18.03
C ASP A 317 19.77 -8.50 -16.67
N THR A 318 19.25 -7.30 -16.54
CA THR A 318 18.73 -6.82 -15.25
C THR A 318 17.61 -5.81 -15.42
N LEU A 319 16.63 -5.86 -14.52
CA LEU A 319 15.60 -4.86 -14.36
C LEU A 319 16.05 -3.87 -13.27
N ILE A 320 16.08 -2.57 -13.61
CA ILE A 320 16.48 -1.52 -12.66
C ILE A 320 15.24 -0.84 -12.11
N ILE A 321 15.12 -0.88 -10.78
CA ILE A 321 14.11 -0.15 -10.02
C ILE A 321 14.83 0.81 -9.08
N ALA A 322 14.42 2.07 -9.06
CA ALA A 322 15.00 3.08 -8.20
C ALA A 322 13.96 3.81 -7.37
N THR A 323 14.40 4.40 -6.26
CA THR A 323 13.57 5.30 -5.45
C THR A 323 14.21 6.67 -5.36
N SER A 324 13.39 7.70 -5.13
CA SER A 324 13.84 9.05 -4.80
C SER A 324 12.82 9.78 -3.93
N ASN A 325 13.30 10.79 -3.21
CA ASN A 325 12.45 11.77 -2.56
C ASN A 325 12.05 12.88 -3.55
N ASN A 326 10.92 13.54 -3.29
CA ASN A 326 10.44 14.62 -4.16
C ASN A 326 11.47 15.76 -4.28
N SER A 327 12.07 16.21 -3.18
CA SER A 327 13.04 17.30 -3.17
C SER A 327 14.28 16.99 -3.99
N GLU A 328 14.81 15.77 -3.88
CA GLU A 328 15.99 15.33 -4.63
C GLU A 328 15.69 15.20 -6.12
N TYR A 329 14.53 14.61 -6.45
CA TYR A 329 14.09 14.47 -7.83
C TYR A 329 13.88 15.83 -8.48
N TYR A 330 13.14 16.76 -7.86
CA TYR A 330 12.91 18.09 -8.43
C TYR A 330 14.20 18.93 -8.52
N SER A 331 15.09 18.82 -7.54
CA SER A 331 16.42 19.44 -7.62
C SER A 331 17.19 18.93 -8.83
N PHE A 332 17.19 17.62 -9.05
CA PHE A 332 17.87 16.97 -10.16
C PHE A 332 17.29 17.39 -11.52
N VAL A 333 15.96 17.34 -11.68
CA VAL A 333 15.27 17.71 -12.92
C VAL A 333 15.42 19.19 -13.27
N SER A 334 15.63 20.06 -12.27
CA SER A 334 15.84 21.49 -12.51
C SER A 334 17.18 21.82 -13.18
N GLU A 335 18.14 20.90 -13.16
CA GLU A 335 19.42 21.02 -13.82
C GLU A 335 19.30 20.60 -15.30
N LYS A 336 19.44 21.53 -16.24
CA LYS A 336 19.28 21.26 -17.68
C LYS A 336 20.20 20.19 -18.23
N GLU A 337 21.36 20.00 -17.62
CA GLU A 337 22.36 18.99 -18.01
C GLU A 337 21.87 17.56 -17.75
N GLU A 338 20.89 17.39 -16.85
CA GLU A 338 20.38 16.09 -16.41
C GLU A 338 19.15 15.60 -17.24
N ALA A 339 18.67 16.40 -18.17
CA ALA A 339 17.52 16.03 -19.02
C ALA A 339 17.67 14.65 -19.70
N PRO A 340 18.84 14.25 -20.23
CA PRO A 340 19.01 12.93 -20.85
C PRO A 340 18.83 11.76 -19.88
N ILE A 341 19.06 11.98 -18.59
CA ILE A 341 18.86 10.97 -17.54
C ILE A 341 17.38 10.81 -17.25
N VAL A 342 16.68 11.93 -17.12
CA VAL A 342 15.24 11.95 -16.83
C VAL A 342 14.44 11.27 -17.93
N ASP A 343 14.83 11.49 -19.21
CA ASP A 343 14.20 10.88 -20.38
C ASP A 343 14.28 9.34 -20.38
N ARG A 344 15.27 8.78 -19.67
CA ARG A 344 15.45 7.32 -19.51
C ARG A 344 14.86 6.78 -18.23
N CYS A 345 14.09 7.59 -17.52
CA CYS A 345 13.40 7.20 -16.31
C CYS A 345 11.90 7.15 -16.54
N ARG A 346 11.28 5.99 -16.36
CA ARG A 346 9.83 5.91 -16.22
C ARG A 346 9.46 6.26 -14.78
N VAL A 347 9.11 7.53 -14.57
CA VAL A 347 8.81 8.06 -13.26
C VAL A 347 7.39 7.69 -12.85
N CYS A 348 7.27 7.11 -11.66
CA CYS A 348 6.02 6.82 -11.00
C CYS A 348 5.96 7.57 -9.66
N TYR A 349 5.02 8.53 -9.56
CA TYR A 349 4.83 9.27 -8.31
C TYR A 349 4.04 8.45 -7.32
N VAL A 350 4.61 8.26 -6.14
CA VAL A 350 3.99 7.51 -5.03
C VAL A 350 3.43 8.50 -4.02
N ALA A 351 2.11 8.59 -3.97
CA ALA A 351 1.40 9.42 -2.99
C ALA A 351 1.19 8.68 -1.66
N HIS A 352 0.93 9.42 -0.59
CA HIS A 352 0.38 8.83 0.62
C HIS A 352 -1.05 8.33 0.36
N ASN A 353 -1.42 7.24 1.03
CA ASN A 353 -2.79 6.75 0.98
C ASN A 353 -3.75 7.81 1.55
N THR A 354 -4.80 8.14 0.80
CA THR A 354 -5.84 9.12 1.16
C THR A 354 -7.19 8.50 1.47
N ASP A 355 -7.30 7.18 1.36
CA ASP A 355 -8.47 6.41 1.76
C ASP A 355 -8.32 5.96 3.21
N TYR A 356 -9.16 6.48 4.11
CA TYR A 356 -9.07 6.16 5.53
C TYR A 356 -9.43 4.70 5.85
N LYS A 357 -10.21 4.02 5.00
CA LYS A 357 -10.56 2.60 5.17
C LYS A 357 -9.35 1.70 4.88
N LEU A 358 -8.62 1.99 3.80
CA LEU A 358 -7.34 1.33 3.51
C LEU A 358 -6.26 1.70 4.54
N GLN A 359 -6.32 2.94 5.06
CA GLN A 359 -5.42 3.37 6.13
C GLN A 359 -5.69 2.62 7.44
N ASP A 360 -6.93 2.23 7.71
CA ASP A 360 -7.31 1.43 8.89
C ASP A 360 -6.57 0.08 8.91
N GLU A 361 -6.46 -0.58 7.75
CA GLU A 361 -5.68 -1.81 7.61
C GLU A 361 -4.17 -1.57 7.84
N LEU A 362 -3.60 -0.49 7.26
CA LEU A 362 -2.21 -0.10 7.49
C LEU A 362 -1.95 0.23 8.97
N THR A 363 -2.89 0.87 9.64
CA THR A 363 -2.83 1.19 11.06
C THR A 363 -2.85 -0.07 11.92
N SER A 364 -3.69 -1.05 11.58
CA SER A 364 -3.71 -2.36 12.24
C SER A 364 -2.35 -3.07 12.19
N TYR A 365 -1.66 -3.01 11.04
CA TYR A 365 -0.31 -3.55 10.91
C TYR A 365 0.69 -2.80 11.78
N ALA A 366 0.62 -1.47 11.81
CA ALA A 366 1.50 -0.65 12.63
C ALA A 366 1.30 -0.95 14.12
N ILE A 367 0.07 -0.99 14.61
CA ILE A 367 -0.27 -1.35 15.99
C ILE A 367 0.22 -2.77 16.31
N GLY A 368 -0.06 -3.75 15.46
CA GLY A 368 0.34 -5.13 15.68
C GLY A 368 1.87 -5.34 15.71
N SER A 369 2.66 -4.46 15.09
CA SER A 369 4.12 -4.48 15.17
C SER A 369 4.64 -3.83 16.46
N GLU A 370 4.11 -2.67 16.84
CA GLU A 370 4.56 -1.90 17.99
C GLU A 370 4.07 -2.49 19.33
N ALA A 371 2.84 -2.98 19.38
CA ALA A 371 2.30 -3.61 20.59
C ALA A 371 3.06 -4.88 21.03
N ARG A 372 3.84 -5.49 20.12
CA ARG A 372 4.71 -6.63 20.44
C ARG A 372 6.03 -6.22 21.10
N THR A 373 6.37 -4.95 21.06
CA THR A 373 7.62 -4.41 21.62
C THR A 373 7.40 -3.72 22.96
N THR A 374 6.44 -4.21 23.76
CA THR A 374 6.20 -3.71 25.13
C THR A 374 7.38 -4.02 26.05
N LEU A 375 7.67 -3.12 26.97
CA LEU A 375 8.76 -3.27 27.96
C LEU A 375 8.57 -4.50 28.86
N THR A 376 7.32 -4.89 29.09
CA THR A 376 6.95 -5.96 30.02
C THR A 376 6.60 -7.28 29.33
N ASN A 377 6.65 -7.38 27.98
CA ASN A 377 6.21 -8.53 27.18
C ASN A 377 4.77 -8.99 27.50
N GLN A 378 3.93 -8.08 27.98
CA GLN A 378 2.53 -8.36 28.27
C GLN A 378 1.65 -7.66 27.23
N ASP A 379 0.58 -8.33 26.81
CA ASP A 379 -0.37 -7.78 25.86
C ASP A 379 -1.08 -6.54 26.43
N LEU A 380 -1.22 -5.53 25.57
CA LEU A 380 -2.03 -4.35 25.83
C LEU A 380 -3.40 -4.53 25.17
N HIS A 381 -4.46 -4.10 25.87
CA HIS A 381 -5.78 -4.04 25.26
C HIS A 381 -5.84 -2.88 24.27
N GLN A 382 -6.35 -3.13 23.07
CA GLN A 382 -6.59 -2.11 22.06
C GLN A 382 -8.03 -1.63 22.09
N ASP A 383 -8.23 -0.31 22.21
CA ASP A 383 -9.54 0.32 22.04
C ASP A 383 -10.10 0.02 20.64
N PRO A 384 -11.37 -0.39 20.52
CA PRO A 384 -11.99 -0.73 19.23
C PRO A 384 -11.94 0.39 18.18
N ASN A 385 -11.90 1.65 18.60
CA ASN A 385 -11.85 2.82 17.73
C ASN A 385 -10.44 3.36 17.48
N LEU A 386 -9.39 2.72 18.01
CA LEU A 386 -8.02 3.21 17.87
C LEU A 386 -7.59 3.27 16.39
N ASN A 387 -7.86 2.22 15.62
CA ASN A 387 -7.53 2.19 14.19
C ASN A 387 -8.22 3.32 13.44
N TYR A 388 -9.52 3.47 13.65
CA TYR A 388 -10.30 4.53 13.02
C TYR A 388 -9.76 5.92 13.37
N ALA A 389 -9.58 6.21 14.67
CA ALA A 389 -9.09 7.50 15.15
C ALA A 389 -7.72 7.87 14.52
N ALA A 390 -6.77 6.93 14.54
CA ALA A 390 -5.46 7.12 13.95
C ALA A 390 -5.52 7.30 12.43
N SER A 391 -6.39 6.53 11.76
CA SER A 391 -6.49 6.54 10.29
C SER A 391 -7.08 7.84 9.76
N ILE A 392 -8.19 8.33 10.32
CA ILE A 392 -8.76 9.62 9.93
C ILE A 392 -7.81 10.78 10.23
N ALA A 393 -7.10 10.71 11.35
CA ALA A 393 -6.15 11.74 11.76
C ALA A 393 -5.02 11.90 10.75
N VAL A 394 -4.34 10.81 10.38
CA VAL A 394 -3.23 10.90 9.41
C VAL A 394 -3.72 11.20 7.99
N VAL A 395 -4.88 10.67 7.58
CA VAL A 395 -5.43 10.90 6.24
C VAL A 395 -5.81 12.37 6.05
N LEU A 396 -6.44 13.01 7.02
CA LEU A 396 -6.79 14.44 6.92
C LEU A 396 -5.55 15.32 6.67
N THR A 397 -4.41 15.03 7.30
CA THR A 397 -3.16 15.78 7.05
C THR A 397 -2.66 15.67 5.61
N ARG A 398 -3.03 14.62 4.87
CA ARG A 398 -2.60 14.32 3.49
C ARG A 398 -3.48 14.97 2.43
N LEU A 399 -4.63 15.50 2.83
CA LEU A 399 -5.58 16.08 1.89
C LEU A 399 -5.24 17.54 1.59
N PRO A 400 -5.37 17.99 0.34
CA PRO A 400 -5.24 19.40 0.00
C PRO A 400 -6.45 20.18 0.56
N ARG A 401 -6.24 21.44 0.90
CA ARG A 401 -7.34 22.35 1.22
C ARG A 401 -7.87 22.99 -0.06
N SER A 402 -9.18 23.05 -0.19
CA SER A 402 -9.86 23.66 -1.31
C SER A 402 -11.01 24.54 -0.80
N GLU A 403 -11.28 25.63 -1.50
CA GLU A 403 -12.47 26.45 -1.24
C GLU A 403 -13.77 25.76 -1.66
N LYS A 404 -13.67 24.71 -2.50
CA LYS A 404 -14.83 24.00 -3.07
C LYS A 404 -15.30 22.81 -2.25
N LEU A 405 -14.42 22.23 -1.45
CA LEU A 405 -14.68 21.02 -0.66
C LEU A 405 -14.01 21.13 0.71
N THR A 406 -14.74 20.74 1.72
CA THR A 406 -14.18 20.60 3.07
C THR A 406 -13.22 19.38 3.13
N PRO A 407 -12.24 19.38 4.04
CA PRO A 407 -11.38 18.21 4.23
C PRO A 407 -12.14 16.90 4.52
N ILE A 408 -13.27 17.00 5.23
CA ILE A 408 -14.13 15.85 5.56
C ILE A 408 -14.79 15.30 4.29
N GLU A 409 -15.36 16.17 3.43
CA GLU A 409 -15.95 15.75 2.16
C GLU A 409 -14.90 15.11 1.27
N THR A 410 -13.71 15.71 1.18
CA THR A 410 -12.59 15.17 0.40
C THR A 410 -12.17 13.78 0.91
N MET A 411 -12.12 13.60 2.24
CA MET A 411 -11.80 12.31 2.86
C MET A 411 -12.85 11.24 2.54
N LYS A 412 -14.13 11.56 2.67
CA LYS A 412 -15.25 10.65 2.35
C LYS A 412 -15.22 10.22 0.89
N LEU A 413 -15.05 11.18 -0.03
CA LEU A 413 -14.94 10.89 -1.46
C LEU A 413 -13.72 10.01 -1.77
N SER A 414 -12.59 10.23 -1.09
CA SER A 414 -11.39 9.38 -1.23
C SER A 414 -11.63 7.93 -0.82
N ALA A 415 -12.53 7.71 0.13
CA ALA A 415 -12.95 6.39 0.60
C ALA A 415 -14.14 5.81 -0.20
N GLY A 416 -14.51 6.42 -1.34
CA GLY A 416 -15.62 5.99 -2.19
C GLY A 416 -17.00 6.27 -1.60
N GLU A 417 -17.10 7.16 -0.60
CA GLU A 417 -18.36 7.58 0.00
C GLU A 417 -18.95 8.78 -0.74
N VAL A 418 -20.26 8.94 -0.64
CA VAL A 418 -20.95 10.11 -1.18
C VAL A 418 -20.73 11.29 -0.24
N ALA A 419 -20.30 12.42 -0.77
CA ALA A 419 -20.18 13.67 -0.02
C ALA A 419 -20.93 14.81 -0.73
N GLY A 420 -21.68 15.59 0.07
CA GLY A 420 -22.44 16.76 -0.39
C GLY A 420 -23.88 16.47 -0.77
N GLU A 421 -24.76 17.45 -0.45
CA GLU A 421 -26.21 17.32 -0.67
C GLU A 421 -26.67 17.55 -2.12
N LYS A 422 -25.84 18.13 -2.99
CA LYS A 422 -26.30 18.72 -4.28
C LYS A 422 -25.71 18.17 -5.57
N SER A 423 -24.61 17.46 -5.54
CA SER A 423 -24.09 16.75 -6.74
C SER A 423 -23.17 15.62 -6.33
N ILE A 424 -23.48 14.41 -6.79
CA ILE A 424 -22.60 13.25 -6.66
C ILE A 424 -21.43 13.48 -7.62
N LYS A 425 -20.30 13.98 -7.12
CA LYS A 425 -19.05 14.04 -7.89
C LYS A 425 -18.26 12.80 -7.62
N THR A 426 -17.65 12.23 -8.65
CA THR A 426 -16.68 11.15 -8.46
C THR A 426 -15.38 11.72 -7.91
N LEU A 427 -14.60 10.92 -7.19
CA LEU A 427 -13.28 11.35 -6.71
C LEU A 427 -12.37 11.75 -7.87
N ALA A 428 -12.50 11.13 -9.04
CA ALA A 428 -11.73 11.49 -10.23
C ALA A 428 -11.98 12.94 -10.66
N GLU A 429 -13.27 13.35 -10.73
CA GLU A 429 -13.64 14.74 -11.05
C GLU A 429 -13.14 15.72 -9.99
N VAL A 430 -13.17 15.33 -8.72
CA VAL A 430 -12.62 16.12 -7.61
C VAL A 430 -11.11 16.28 -7.72
N ILE A 431 -10.38 15.21 -8.00
CA ILE A 431 -8.92 15.26 -8.20
C ILE A 431 -8.58 16.15 -9.40
N ASP A 432 -9.33 16.06 -10.50
CA ASP A 432 -9.11 16.89 -11.68
C ASP A 432 -9.39 18.37 -11.38
N ILE A 433 -10.46 18.68 -10.63
CA ILE A 433 -10.77 20.03 -10.16
C ILE A 433 -9.66 20.57 -9.24
N LEU A 434 -9.19 19.76 -8.29
CA LEU A 434 -8.15 20.15 -7.35
C LEU A 434 -6.79 20.33 -8.05
N ASN A 435 -6.48 19.49 -9.04
CA ASN A 435 -5.24 19.61 -9.81
C ASN A 435 -5.22 20.82 -10.75
N GLN A 436 -6.39 21.33 -11.15
CA GLN A 436 -6.53 22.54 -11.97
C GLN A 436 -6.58 23.84 -11.15
N ASP A 437 -6.68 23.75 -9.83
CA ASP A 437 -6.72 24.91 -8.96
C ASP A 437 -5.29 25.46 -8.73
N PRO A 438 -4.95 26.64 -9.27
CA PRO A 438 -3.61 27.21 -9.13
C PRO A 438 -3.23 27.57 -7.69
N ASN A 439 -4.21 27.66 -6.79
CA ASN A 439 -4.00 27.96 -5.36
C ASN A 439 -3.64 26.70 -4.56
N ILE A 440 -3.80 25.51 -5.14
CA ILE A 440 -3.41 24.25 -4.50
C ILE A 440 -1.93 24.00 -4.74
N THR A 441 -1.12 24.36 -3.76
CA THR A 441 0.34 24.16 -3.78
C THR A 441 0.74 22.70 -3.58
N ASN A 442 -0.16 21.84 -3.10
CA ASN A 442 0.09 20.42 -2.82
C ASN A 442 -0.83 19.54 -3.64
N ARG A 443 -0.26 18.69 -4.48
CA ARG A 443 -1.02 17.63 -5.15
C ARG A 443 -1.59 16.65 -4.12
N PHE A 444 -2.66 15.99 -4.48
CA PHE A 444 -3.42 15.06 -3.66
C PHE A 444 -2.53 13.94 -3.09
N GLY A 445 -2.39 13.87 -1.76
CA GLY A 445 -1.56 12.87 -1.08
C GLY A 445 -0.05 13.04 -1.18
N GLN A 446 0.45 14.15 -1.72
CA GLN A 446 1.91 14.38 -1.83
C GLN A 446 2.56 14.80 -0.53
N LYS A 447 1.85 15.51 0.35
CA LYS A 447 2.32 15.91 1.68
C LYS A 447 1.41 15.30 2.74
N GLY A 448 1.87 15.29 3.98
CA GLY A 448 1.12 14.83 5.13
C GLY A 448 1.92 13.88 6.02
N MET A 449 1.30 13.43 7.09
CA MET A 449 1.93 12.47 7.99
C MET A 449 2.09 11.10 7.33
N GLY A 450 3.33 10.63 7.22
CA GLY A 450 3.68 9.31 6.67
C GLY A 450 3.48 8.18 7.69
N GLN A 451 3.61 6.93 7.22
CA GLN A 451 3.52 5.75 8.09
C GLN A 451 4.58 5.72 9.20
N ARG A 452 5.76 6.32 8.99
CA ARG A 452 6.79 6.45 10.03
C ARG A 452 6.33 7.33 11.19
N ASN A 453 5.61 8.42 10.90
CA ASN A 453 5.08 9.32 11.94
C ASN A 453 3.96 8.62 12.71
N LEU A 454 3.09 7.89 12.03
CA LEU A 454 2.08 7.06 12.67
C LEU A 454 2.72 6.00 13.59
N GLY A 455 3.72 5.25 13.11
CA GLY A 455 4.43 4.26 13.92
C GLY A 455 5.03 4.85 15.19
N ARG A 456 5.68 6.03 15.09
CA ARG A 456 6.20 6.76 16.26
C ARG A 456 5.10 7.15 17.25
N SER A 457 3.96 7.60 16.75
CA SER A 457 2.81 7.95 17.60
C SER A 457 2.23 6.74 18.31
N ILE A 458 2.14 5.60 17.62
CA ILE A 458 1.70 4.32 18.21
C ILE A 458 2.71 3.86 19.26
N GLN A 459 4.02 3.97 19.02
CA GLN A 459 5.04 3.62 20.00
C GLN A 459 4.89 4.47 21.29
N LEU A 460 4.73 5.78 21.16
CA LEU A 460 4.47 6.66 22.30
C LEU A 460 3.18 6.27 23.06
N LEU A 461 2.14 5.87 22.31
CA LEU A 461 0.89 5.39 22.90
C LEU A 461 1.11 4.08 23.66
N VAL A 462 1.84 3.12 23.11
CA VAL A 462 2.20 1.87 23.76
C VAL A 462 2.93 2.14 25.08
N GLU A 463 3.98 2.96 25.04
CA GLU A 463 4.78 3.34 26.22
C GLU A 463 3.90 3.98 27.31
N SER A 464 3.01 4.89 26.94
CA SER A 464 2.09 5.53 27.92
C SER A 464 1.03 4.57 28.45
N SER A 465 0.65 3.57 27.66
CA SER A 465 -0.41 2.61 28.01
C SER A 465 0.07 1.50 28.94
N GLU A 466 1.36 1.21 28.98
CA GLU A 466 1.92 0.19 29.89
C GLU A 466 1.75 0.52 31.37
N THR A 467 1.68 1.81 31.70
CA THR A 467 1.58 2.31 33.09
C THR A 467 0.18 2.78 33.45
N ASN A 468 -0.75 2.83 32.48
CA ASN A 468 -2.11 3.27 32.76
C ASN A 468 -2.97 2.17 33.40
N GLU A 469 -4.08 2.59 34.04
CA GLU A 469 -5.06 1.69 34.63
C GLU A 469 -5.70 0.82 33.53
N GLY A 470 -5.65 -0.50 33.69
CA GLY A 470 -6.21 -1.48 32.77
C GLY A 470 -5.34 -1.79 31.57
N ARG A 471 -4.16 -1.19 31.45
CA ARG A 471 -3.20 -1.42 30.35
C ARG A 471 -3.87 -1.35 28.97
N CYS A 472 -4.56 -0.24 28.71
CA CYS A 472 -5.33 -0.03 27.49
C CYS A 472 -4.72 1.09 26.63
N MET A 473 -4.63 0.85 25.34
CA MET A 473 -4.35 1.88 24.33
C MET A 473 -5.66 2.57 23.98
N PHE A 474 -5.95 3.73 24.62
CA PHE A 474 -7.18 4.47 24.38
C PHE A 474 -7.14 5.23 23.06
N ALA A 475 -8.23 5.17 22.29
CA ALA A 475 -8.30 5.80 20.98
C ALA A 475 -8.16 7.34 21.04
N TYR A 476 -8.64 7.99 22.08
CA TYR A 476 -8.54 9.43 22.22
C TYR A 476 -7.11 9.93 22.54
N ASP A 477 -6.26 9.10 23.14
CA ASP A 477 -4.87 9.45 23.44
C ASP A 477 -4.00 9.51 22.18
N ILE A 478 -4.40 8.82 21.10
CA ILE A 478 -3.63 8.84 19.84
C ILE A 478 -3.48 10.25 19.28
N PHE A 479 -4.49 11.12 19.43
CA PHE A 479 -4.43 12.50 18.94
C PHE A 479 -3.33 13.29 19.64
N LYS A 480 -3.15 13.13 20.94
CA LYS A 480 -2.07 13.74 21.72
C LYS A 480 -0.70 13.24 21.27
N MET A 481 -0.58 11.93 20.99
CA MET A 481 0.68 11.37 20.50
C MET A 481 1.01 11.83 19.08
N LEU A 482 0.01 11.93 18.20
CA LEU A 482 0.15 12.49 16.86
C LEU A 482 0.55 13.98 16.92
N GLU A 483 -0.09 14.77 17.77
CA GLU A 483 0.27 16.18 17.96
C GLU A 483 1.71 16.35 18.42
N ARG A 484 2.17 15.55 19.39
CA ARG A 484 3.56 15.52 19.84
C ARG A 484 4.52 15.21 18.69
N VAL A 485 4.22 14.18 17.89
CA VAL A 485 5.04 13.82 16.73
C VAL A 485 5.05 14.93 15.67
N VAL A 486 3.93 15.65 15.45
CA VAL A 486 3.91 16.83 14.58
C VAL A 486 4.84 17.91 15.09
N LEU A 487 4.80 18.22 16.40
CA LEU A 487 5.66 19.24 17.01
C LEU A 487 7.15 18.88 16.95
N ASP A 488 7.47 17.60 17.16
CA ASP A 488 8.86 17.13 17.22
C ASP A 488 9.52 16.91 15.85
N TYR A 489 8.75 16.51 14.83
CA TYR A 489 9.30 16.03 13.55
C TYR A 489 8.87 16.82 12.31
N VAL A 490 7.86 17.68 12.38
CA VAL A 490 7.47 18.55 11.26
C VAL A 490 8.18 19.89 11.39
N THR A 491 9.13 20.15 10.51
CA THR A 491 9.98 21.35 10.58
C THR A 491 9.34 22.60 9.96
N ASP A 492 8.53 22.42 8.90
CA ASP A 492 7.82 23.53 8.25
C ASP A 492 6.68 24.05 9.15
N VAL A 493 6.69 25.36 9.42
CA VAL A 493 5.74 25.99 10.34
C VAL A 493 4.32 25.97 9.79
N ASN A 494 4.14 26.13 8.48
CA ASN A 494 2.83 26.14 7.84
C ASN A 494 2.24 24.73 7.80
N ASP A 495 3.05 23.72 7.44
CA ASP A 495 2.64 22.33 7.47
C ASP A 495 2.30 21.88 8.91
N ARG A 496 3.08 22.32 9.91
CA ARG A 496 2.81 22.08 11.32
C ARG A 496 1.47 22.65 11.77
N ALA A 497 1.20 23.90 11.47
CA ALA A 497 -0.06 24.56 11.82
C ALA A 497 -1.26 23.88 11.14
N LYS A 498 -1.12 23.53 9.85
CA LYS A 498 -2.13 22.79 9.10
C LYS A 498 -2.43 21.44 9.74
N TYR A 499 -1.39 20.66 10.07
CA TYR A 499 -1.59 19.30 10.62
C TYR A 499 -2.25 19.35 12.00
N ILE A 500 -1.90 20.32 12.85
CA ILE A 500 -2.57 20.51 14.15
C ILE A 500 -4.06 20.81 13.96
N GLU A 501 -4.43 21.64 12.99
CA GLU A 501 -5.83 21.92 12.68
C GLU A 501 -6.57 20.72 12.13
N ASP A 502 -5.92 19.95 11.26
CA ASP A 502 -6.45 18.68 10.73
C ASP A 502 -6.67 17.65 11.83
N LEU A 503 -5.76 17.56 12.83
CA LEU A 503 -5.92 16.71 14.01
C LEU A 503 -7.10 17.13 14.88
N LYS A 504 -7.39 18.46 15.02
CA LYS A 504 -8.59 18.93 15.72
C LYS A 504 -9.86 18.50 14.96
N THR A 505 -9.86 18.62 13.64
CA THR A 505 -10.97 18.15 12.79
C THR A 505 -11.19 16.64 12.95
N ALA A 506 -10.11 15.84 12.96
CA ALA A 506 -10.17 14.39 13.19
C ALA A 506 -10.74 14.05 14.57
N LYS A 507 -10.32 14.80 15.61
CA LYS A 507 -10.84 14.63 16.98
C LYS A 507 -12.37 14.92 17.03
N GLY A 508 -12.85 15.89 16.25
CA GLY A 508 -14.28 16.15 16.08
C GLY A 508 -15.04 14.96 15.48
N LEU A 509 -14.51 14.39 14.36
CA LEU A 509 -15.11 13.21 13.73
C LEU A 509 -15.08 11.96 14.66
N TYR A 510 -13.99 11.77 15.39
CA TYR A 510 -13.92 10.71 16.39
C TYR A 510 -15.00 10.90 17.47
N ARG A 511 -15.19 12.14 17.95
CA ARG A 511 -16.24 12.47 18.92
C ARG A 511 -17.64 12.17 18.38
N GLU A 512 -17.94 12.50 17.12
CA GLU A 512 -19.21 12.15 16.48
C GLU A 512 -19.44 10.63 16.44
N ARG A 513 -18.39 9.85 16.17
CA ARG A 513 -18.46 8.39 16.21
C ARG A 513 -18.73 7.87 17.60
N ILE A 514 -17.99 8.36 18.63
CA ILE A 514 -18.23 7.97 20.02
C ILE A 514 -19.65 8.35 20.45
N MET A 515 -20.14 9.53 20.07
CA MET A 515 -21.51 9.95 20.34
C MET A 515 -22.53 8.96 19.74
N THR A 516 -22.29 8.49 18.52
CA THR A 516 -23.14 7.48 17.88
C THR A 516 -23.07 6.14 18.62
N GLU A 517 -21.91 5.71 19.08
CA GLU A 517 -21.74 4.47 19.84
C GLU A 517 -22.37 4.55 21.22
N MET A 518 -22.18 5.65 21.94
CA MET A 518 -22.84 5.92 23.23
C MET A 518 -24.36 5.87 23.09
N PHE A 519 -24.83 6.49 22.00
CA PHE A 519 -26.23 6.46 21.67
C PHE A 519 -26.75 5.02 21.41
N ASN A 520 -26.05 4.26 20.58
CA ASN A 520 -26.44 2.87 20.30
C ASN A 520 -26.41 2.03 21.57
N ALA A 521 -25.43 2.28 22.47
CA ALA A 521 -25.35 1.60 23.77
C ALA A 521 -26.50 1.98 24.70
N TYR A 522 -26.92 3.25 24.69
CA TYR A 522 -28.10 3.72 25.44
C TYR A 522 -29.40 3.13 24.90
N MET A 523 -29.53 3.04 23.57
CA MET A 523 -30.72 2.63 22.84
C MET A 523 -30.83 1.12 22.62
N ASP A 524 -30.00 0.33 23.25
CA ASP A 524 -29.99 -1.14 23.09
C ASP A 524 -31.28 -1.85 23.58
N GLU A 525 -32.29 -1.08 23.98
CA GLU A 525 -33.63 -1.57 24.21
C GLU A 525 -34.54 -1.18 23.02
N PRO A 526 -34.88 -2.13 22.10
CA PRO A 526 -35.89 -1.90 21.09
C PRO A 526 -37.23 -1.40 21.63
N LEU A 527 -37.53 -1.71 22.91
CA LEU A 527 -38.71 -1.26 23.63
C LEU A 527 -38.68 0.23 23.96
N ALA A 528 -37.52 0.82 24.31
CA ALA A 528 -37.39 2.25 24.63
C ALA A 528 -37.55 3.08 23.33
N ILE A 529 -36.87 2.69 22.24
CA ILE A 529 -37.01 3.34 20.92
C ILE A 529 -38.46 3.26 20.45
N ARG A 530 -39.04 2.09 20.55
CA ARG A 530 -40.46 1.87 20.19
C ARG A 530 -41.39 2.77 20.97
N LYS A 531 -41.14 2.94 22.28
CA LYS A 531 -41.91 3.84 23.11
C LYS A 531 -41.78 5.29 22.68
N ASP A 532 -40.56 5.75 22.37
CA ASP A 532 -40.32 7.12 21.94
C ASP A 532 -40.92 7.42 20.55
N VAL A 533 -40.77 6.48 19.59
CA VAL A 533 -41.41 6.60 18.28
C VAL A 533 -42.94 6.60 18.41
N LEU A 534 -43.51 5.73 19.22
CA LEU A 534 -44.94 5.72 19.50
C LEU A 534 -45.39 6.97 20.22
N ASN A 535 -44.63 7.51 21.16
CA ASN A 535 -44.92 8.77 21.81
C ASN A 535 -44.93 9.93 20.80
N TYR A 536 -43.93 9.99 19.88
CA TYR A 536 -43.90 10.97 18.82
C TYR A 536 -45.14 10.87 17.92
N VAL A 537 -45.49 9.65 17.47
CA VAL A 537 -46.69 9.42 16.66
C VAL A 537 -47.96 9.84 17.41
N ASN A 538 -48.04 9.51 18.69
CA ASN A 538 -49.21 9.91 19.52
C ASN A 538 -49.25 11.44 19.73
N MET A 539 -48.09 12.12 19.86
CA MET A 539 -48.06 13.60 19.91
C MET A 539 -48.59 14.23 18.60
N ILE A 540 -48.22 13.67 17.43
CA ILE A 540 -48.73 14.13 16.13
C ILE A 540 -50.27 13.97 16.02
N ILE A 541 -50.80 12.94 16.65
CA ILE A 541 -52.25 12.70 16.66
C ILE A 541 -52.91 13.65 17.66
N GLY A 542 -52.32 13.82 18.85
CA GLY A 542 -52.93 14.57 19.94
C GLY A 542 -52.87 16.09 19.75
N ILE A 543 -51.94 16.61 18.94
CA ILE A 543 -51.74 18.07 18.77
C ILE A 543 -52.98 18.79 18.19
N ASP A 544 -53.77 18.08 17.36
CA ASP A 544 -54.99 18.58 16.75
C ASP A 544 -56.27 17.90 17.33
N ALA A 545 -56.14 17.24 18.48
CA ALA A 545 -57.29 16.57 19.08
C ALA A 545 -58.21 17.59 19.79
N GLU A 546 -59.55 17.45 19.57
CA GLU A 546 -60.56 18.30 20.17
C GLU A 546 -60.56 18.28 21.72
N ASN A 547 -60.03 17.24 22.30
CA ASN A 547 -59.95 17.06 23.76
C ASN A 547 -58.54 17.37 24.32
N LEU A 548 -57.75 18.16 23.63
CA LEU A 548 -56.45 18.63 24.14
C LEU A 548 -56.69 19.63 25.27
N GLY A 549 -56.14 19.34 26.46
CA GLY A 549 -56.25 20.21 27.61
C GLY A 549 -55.40 21.49 27.53
N PRO A 550 -55.72 22.54 28.34
CA PRO A 550 -55.01 23.84 28.29
C PRO A 550 -53.53 23.69 28.64
N ASP A 551 -53.09 22.65 29.33
CA ASP A 551 -51.72 22.37 29.69
C ASP A 551 -50.98 21.54 28.64
N MET A 552 -51.51 21.44 27.40
CA MET A 552 -51.02 20.59 26.34
C MET A 552 -50.98 19.10 26.74
N ILE A 553 -51.89 18.67 27.58
CA ILE A 553 -52.03 17.26 28.00
C ILE A 553 -53.22 16.66 27.22
N TRP A 554 -52.88 15.69 26.37
CA TRP A 554 -53.89 14.89 25.63
C TRP A 554 -54.21 13.63 26.41
N LYS A 555 -55.49 13.43 26.73
CA LYS A 555 -56.01 12.20 27.36
C LYS A 555 -56.64 11.33 26.30
N TYR A 556 -56.13 10.14 26.12
CA TYR A 556 -56.60 9.20 25.11
C TYR A 556 -56.73 7.78 25.66
N LYS A 557 -57.58 7.00 25.05
CA LYS A 557 -57.71 5.56 25.33
C LYS A 557 -56.73 4.82 24.44
N ASP A 558 -55.79 4.10 25.06
CA ASP A 558 -54.81 3.32 24.31
C ASP A 558 -55.55 2.22 23.48
N PRO A 559 -55.41 2.18 22.16
CA PRO A 559 -56.11 1.24 21.31
C PRO A 559 -55.71 -0.22 21.58
N GLN A 560 -54.51 -0.47 22.13
CA GLN A 560 -54.03 -1.84 22.38
C GLN A 560 -54.43 -2.36 23.77
N THR A 561 -54.37 -1.52 24.76
CA THR A 561 -54.61 -1.93 26.16
C THR A 561 -56.00 -1.53 26.67
N GLY A 562 -56.67 -0.59 25.99
CA GLY A 562 -57.95 -0.06 26.42
C GLY A 562 -57.87 0.91 27.65
N GLU A 563 -56.68 1.18 28.17
CA GLU A 563 -56.44 2.04 29.32
C GLU A 563 -56.46 3.51 28.94
N LEU A 564 -56.89 4.37 29.86
CA LEU A 564 -56.79 5.83 29.73
C LEU A 564 -55.36 6.26 30.01
N LYS A 565 -54.70 6.83 29.01
CA LYS A 565 -53.36 7.43 29.10
C LYS A 565 -53.40 8.94 28.93
N ALA A 566 -52.46 9.62 29.56
CA ALA A 566 -52.24 11.07 29.42
C ALA A 566 -50.85 11.29 28.83
N LEU A 567 -50.78 12.03 27.70
CA LEU A 567 -49.51 12.39 27.07
C LEU A 567 -49.40 13.90 26.95
N LYS A 568 -48.28 14.44 27.41
CA LYS A 568 -47.98 15.85 27.26
C LYS A 568 -47.46 16.08 25.84
N ILE A 569 -48.05 17.00 25.11
CA ILE A 569 -47.61 17.34 23.75
C ILE A 569 -46.45 18.31 23.86
N ASP A 570 -45.32 17.93 23.27
CA ASP A 570 -44.11 18.76 23.18
C ASP A 570 -43.92 19.21 21.74
N GLU A 571 -44.37 20.42 21.43
CA GLU A 571 -44.27 21.00 20.09
C GLU A 571 -42.83 21.27 19.66
N ARG A 572 -41.90 21.51 20.62
CA ARG A 572 -40.48 21.70 20.31
C ARG A 572 -39.88 20.40 19.85
N PHE A 573 -40.19 19.32 20.55
CA PHE A 573 -39.74 17.98 20.16
C PHE A 573 -40.26 17.59 18.77
N ILE A 574 -41.56 17.83 18.50
CA ILE A 574 -42.16 17.57 17.18
C ILE A 574 -41.41 18.35 16.09
N ASN A 575 -41.23 19.66 16.28
CA ASN A 575 -40.55 20.50 15.31
C ASN A 575 -39.11 20.08 15.05
N ASN A 576 -38.35 19.73 16.06
CA ASN A 576 -36.97 19.26 15.94
C ASN A 576 -36.88 17.94 15.15
N VAL A 577 -37.80 17.00 15.37
CA VAL A 577 -37.88 15.75 14.58
C VAL A 577 -38.16 16.04 13.11
N GLU A 578 -39.12 16.93 12.84
CA GLU A 578 -39.49 17.34 11.49
C GLU A 578 -38.35 18.05 10.75
N GLU A 579 -37.60 18.91 11.44
CA GLU A 579 -36.38 19.53 10.91
C GLU A 579 -35.31 18.52 10.59
N ARG A 580 -35.15 17.51 11.45
CA ARG A 580 -34.18 16.44 11.24
C ARG A 580 -34.57 15.53 10.06
N LEU A 581 -35.86 15.39 9.76
CA LEU A 581 -36.37 14.75 8.56
C LEU A 581 -36.24 15.62 7.28
N GLY A 582 -35.66 16.83 7.40
CA GLY A 582 -35.51 17.74 6.28
C GLY A 582 -36.78 18.51 5.89
N LEU A 583 -37.82 18.51 6.74
CA LEU A 583 -39.09 19.18 6.49
C LEU A 583 -38.98 20.67 6.88
N LYS A 584 -38.70 21.55 5.92
CA LYS A 584 -38.40 22.97 6.14
C LYS A 584 -39.64 23.88 6.03
N THR A 585 -40.63 23.48 5.24
CA THR A 585 -41.84 24.30 5.02
C THR A 585 -43.04 23.78 5.81
N LYS A 586 -43.96 24.68 6.14
CA LYS A 586 -45.22 24.33 6.83
C LYS A 586 -46.00 23.27 6.05
N GLU A 587 -46.08 23.42 4.71
CA GLU A 587 -46.78 22.47 3.84
C GLU A 587 -46.14 21.06 3.90
N GLN A 588 -44.81 20.98 3.92
CA GLN A 588 -44.12 19.67 4.06
C GLN A 588 -44.41 19.03 5.41
N LYS A 589 -44.39 19.79 6.49
CA LYS A 589 -44.73 19.32 7.84
C LYS A 589 -46.17 18.84 7.92
N ASP A 590 -47.13 19.62 7.40
CA ASP A 590 -48.55 19.27 7.42
C ASP A 590 -48.85 18.02 6.57
N THR A 591 -48.22 17.88 5.41
CA THR A 591 -48.32 16.69 4.56
C THR A 591 -47.78 15.45 5.30
N PHE A 592 -46.63 15.57 5.94
CA PHE A 592 -46.03 14.48 6.70
C PHE A 592 -46.90 14.08 7.90
N ARG A 593 -47.39 15.03 8.68
CA ARG A 593 -48.31 14.80 9.80
C ARG A 593 -49.58 14.09 9.35
N THR A 594 -50.10 14.53 8.22
CA THR A 594 -51.31 13.89 7.61
C THR A 594 -51.02 12.45 7.19
N SER A 595 -49.85 12.18 6.63
CA SER A 595 -49.47 10.80 6.29
C SER A 595 -49.34 9.89 7.52
N ILE A 596 -48.75 10.39 8.61
CA ILE A 596 -48.65 9.67 9.89
C ILE A 596 -50.05 9.34 10.45
N ARG A 597 -50.93 10.33 10.46
CA ARG A 597 -52.36 10.12 10.92
C ARG A 597 -53.11 9.09 10.07
N LYS A 598 -52.93 9.17 8.75
CA LYS A 598 -53.54 8.21 7.82
C LYS A 598 -53.06 6.78 8.07
N ILE A 599 -51.74 6.60 8.20
CA ILE A 599 -51.13 5.32 8.53
C ILE A 599 -51.60 4.79 9.89
N TYR A 600 -51.65 5.66 10.89
CA TYR A 600 -52.15 5.29 12.23
C TYR A 600 -53.63 4.85 12.17
N GLY A 601 -54.49 5.62 11.48
CA GLY A 601 -55.90 5.25 11.29
C GLY A 601 -56.10 3.92 10.52
N GLN A 602 -55.27 3.70 9.50
CA GLN A 602 -55.28 2.44 8.73
C GLN A 602 -54.80 1.25 9.57
N LYS A 603 -53.80 1.46 10.45
CA LYS A 603 -53.28 0.43 11.37
C LYS A 603 -54.32 -0.04 12.36
N ILE A 604 -55.12 0.90 12.87
CA ILE A 604 -56.24 0.56 13.77
C ILE A 604 -57.32 -0.22 13.05
N SER A 605 -57.61 0.06 11.75
CA SER A 605 -58.77 -0.45 11.01
C SER A 605 -58.47 -1.60 10.06
N LEU A 606 -57.31 -1.68 9.41
CA LEU A 606 -57.12 -2.54 8.23
C LEU A 606 -55.77 -3.28 8.10
N LYS A 607 -54.70 -2.89 8.85
CA LYS A 607 -53.38 -3.53 8.75
C LYS A 607 -52.70 -3.65 10.13
N PRO A 608 -52.98 -4.74 10.88
CA PRO A 608 -52.38 -4.95 12.19
C PRO A 608 -50.86 -5.12 12.17
N ASN A 609 -50.23 -5.33 11.01
CA ASN A 609 -48.82 -5.68 10.88
C ASN A 609 -47.87 -4.51 10.50
N TYR A 610 -48.35 -3.26 10.32
CA TYR A 610 -47.45 -2.13 10.09
C TYR A 610 -46.86 -1.67 11.41
N ASP A 611 -45.54 -1.63 11.48
CA ASP A 611 -44.78 -1.09 12.62
C ASP A 611 -44.12 0.25 12.23
N PHE A 612 -44.29 1.32 13.01
CA PHE A 612 -43.60 2.58 12.76
C PHE A 612 -42.09 2.46 12.91
N MET A 613 -41.61 1.37 13.52
CA MET A 613 -40.19 1.01 13.57
C MET A 613 -39.64 0.59 12.20
N ASP A 614 -40.49 0.23 11.23
CA ASP A 614 -40.04 -0.07 9.87
C ASP A 614 -39.66 1.18 9.08
N ASN A 615 -40.08 2.37 9.55
CA ASN A 615 -39.64 3.64 8.98
C ASN A 615 -38.30 4.08 9.61
N LEU A 616 -37.21 3.59 9.05
CA LEU A 616 -35.86 3.82 9.58
C LEU A 616 -35.47 5.30 9.65
N GLU A 617 -35.98 6.15 8.76
CA GLU A 617 -35.72 7.61 8.78
C GLU A 617 -36.43 8.27 9.95
N LEU A 618 -37.69 7.92 10.20
CA LEU A 618 -38.44 8.40 11.36
C LEU A 618 -37.79 7.92 12.67
N VAL A 619 -37.46 6.65 12.75
CA VAL A 619 -36.77 6.07 13.92
C VAL A 619 -35.48 6.84 14.19
N LYS A 620 -34.65 7.04 13.17
CA LYS A 620 -33.39 7.78 13.29
C LYS A 620 -33.61 9.24 13.70
N ALA A 621 -34.55 9.94 13.11
CA ALA A 621 -34.84 11.34 13.44
C ALA A 621 -35.35 11.52 14.88
N VAL A 622 -36.33 10.70 15.32
CA VAL A 622 -36.85 10.71 16.70
C VAL A 622 -35.71 10.42 17.68
N THR A 623 -34.91 9.48 17.34
CA THR A 623 -33.76 9.03 18.12
C THR A 623 -32.72 10.13 18.26
N ASP A 624 -32.32 10.77 17.15
CA ASP A 624 -31.32 11.86 17.13
C ASP A 624 -31.81 13.10 17.94
N VAL A 625 -33.09 13.43 17.85
CA VAL A 625 -33.67 14.57 18.59
C VAL A 625 -33.77 14.25 20.07
N ARG A 626 -34.13 13.03 20.43
CA ARG A 626 -34.17 12.61 21.83
C ARG A 626 -32.80 12.72 22.49
N LEU A 627 -31.76 12.34 21.77
CA LEU A 627 -30.37 12.52 22.21
C LEU A 627 -30.02 13.98 22.50
N LYS A 628 -30.32 14.85 21.52
CA LYS A 628 -30.00 16.29 21.66
C LYS A 628 -30.81 16.95 22.76
N SER A 629 -32.07 16.56 22.97
CA SER A 629 -32.90 17.08 24.03
C SER A 629 -32.44 16.57 25.42
N ASP A 630 -31.95 15.36 25.50
CA ASP A 630 -31.38 14.80 26.72
C ASP A 630 -29.97 15.37 27.06
N ILE A 631 -29.24 15.86 26.02
CA ILE A 631 -27.93 16.53 26.18
C ILE A 631 -28.06 17.99 26.67
N SER A 632 -29.17 18.68 26.43
CA SER A 632 -29.32 20.11 26.72
C SER A 632 -30.05 20.46 28.03
N GLY A 633 -30.42 19.51 28.87
CA GLY A 633 -31.19 19.73 30.11
C GLY A 633 -30.57 19.11 31.38
N ALA A 634 -31.06 19.48 32.56
CA ALA A 634 -30.62 18.95 33.85
C ALA A 634 -30.88 17.42 34.04
N GLY A 635 -31.46 16.75 33.03
CA GLY A 635 -31.66 15.31 32.93
C GLY A 635 -30.91 14.73 31.73
N SER A 636 -29.83 15.37 31.23
CA SER A 636 -29.08 14.93 30.09
C SER A 636 -28.42 13.57 30.30
N LEU A 637 -28.24 12.81 29.22
CA LEU A 637 -27.49 11.53 29.27
C LEU A 637 -26.07 11.77 29.85
N VAL A 638 -25.44 12.87 29.46
CA VAL A 638 -24.13 13.28 30.00
C VAL A 638 -24.21 13.55 31.51
N GLY A 639 -25.22 14.31 31.99
CA GLY A 639 -25.44 14.56 33.41
C GLY A 639 -25.75 13.31 34.19
N ALA A 640 -26.54 12.37 33.64
CA ALA A 640 -26.85 11.09 34.24
C ALA A 640 -25.61 10.18 34.35
N LEU A 641 -24.76 10.18 33.32
CA LEU A 641 -23.53 9.39 33.31
C LEU A 641 -22.42 9.99 34.21
N ALA A 642 -22.36 11.32 34.28
CA ALA A 642 -21.40 12.03 35.13
C ALA A 642 -21.78 11.95 36.61
N ASN A 643 -23.10 12.04 36.97
CA ASN A 643 -23.58 12.03 38.33
C ASN A 643 -24.22 10.66 38.69
N ARG A 644 -23.40 9.77 39.26
CA ARG A 644 -23.77 8.39 39.63
C ARG A 644 -24.32 8.25 41.07
N THR A 645 -24.72 9.35 41.72
CA THR A 645 -25.25 9.32 43.11
C THR A 645 -26.66 8.76 43.17
N ASN A 646 -27.41 8.73 42.07
CA ASN A 646 -28.73 8.16 41.96
C ASN A 646 -28.65 6.70 41.48
N GLU A 647 -29.43 5.81 42.07
CA GLU A 647 -29.49 4.39 41.71
C GLU A 647 -29.89 4.16 40.25
N GLU A 648 -30.77 5.00 39.70
CA GLU A 648 -31.16 4.92 38.27
C GLU A 648 -30.01 5.27 37.34
N ASN A 649 -29.26 6.31 37.66
CA ASN A 649 -28.08 6.72 36.87
C ASN A 649 -26.97 5.65 36.94
N GLN A 650 -26.77 5.03 38.10
CA GLN A 650 -25.82 3.94 38.24
C GLN A 650 -26.24 2.72 37.40
N LYS A 651 -27.52 2.33 37.44
CA LYS A 651 -28.06 1.24 36.61
C LYS A 651 -27.92 1.54 35.11
N LEU A 652 -28.14 2.79 34.69
CA LEU A 652 -27.94 3.21 33.32
C LEU A 652 -26.47 3.09 32.91
N TYR A 653 -25.55 3.59 33.71
CA TYR A 653 -24.11 3.50 33.46
C TYR A 653 -23.65 2.05 33.36
N ASP A 654 -24.04 1.19 34.31
CA ASP A 654 -23.66 -0.23 34.29
C ASP A 654 -24.20 -0.95 33.08
N ARG A 655 -25.43 -0.63 32.64
CA ARG A 655 -26.02 -1.17 31.42
C ARG A 655 -25.25 -0.74 30.18
N MET A 656 -24.91 0.55 30.07
CA MET A 656 -24.13 1.04 28.92
C MET A 656 -22.74 0.39 28.85
N VAL A 657 -22.05 0.28 29.97
CA VAL A 657 -20.78 -0.44 30.08
C VAL A 657 -20.95 -1.89 29.62
N ASN A 658 -21.98 -2.59 30.08
CA ASN A 658 -22.24 -3.97 29.67
C ASN A 658 -22.55 -4.10 28.16
N THR A 659 -23.29 -3.15 27.60
CA THR A 659 -23.54 -3.14 26.13
C THR A 659 -22.26 -2.91 25.32
N MET A 660 -21.41 -1.98 25.76
CA MET A 660 -20.11 -1.74 25.14
C MET A 660 -19.20 -2.97 25.22
N LEU A 661 -19.18 -3.67 26.34
CA LEU A 661 -18.45 -4.93 26.53
C LEU A 661 -18.94 -6.02 25.57
N ASN A 662 -20.24 -6.23 25.52
CA ASN A 662 -20.84 -7.40 24.85
C ASN A 662 -21.04 -7.21 23.35
N LYS A 663 -21.23 -5.97 22.88
CA LYS A 663 -21.60 -5.67 21.48
C LYS A 663 -20.57 -4.86 20.72
N LEU A 664 -19.74 -4.05 21.42
CA LEU A 664 -18.79 -3.13 20.77
C LEU A 664 -17.32 -3.51 21.01
N ASN A 665 -17.07 -4.69 21.59
CA ASN A 665 -15.73 -5.23 21.84
C ASN A 665 -14.83 -4.36 22.73
N TYR A 666 -15.39 -3.53 23.60
CA TYR A 666 -14.63 -2.81 24.62
C TYR A 666 -14.23 -3.73 25.78
N CYS A 667 -13.11 -3.49 26.44
CA CYS A 667 -12.90 -3.99 27.77
C CYS A 667 -13.56 -3.06 28.80
N LYS A 668 -13.68 -3.51 30.07
CA LYS A 668 -14.32 -2.72 31.11
C LYS A 668 -13.69 -1.35 31.31
N THR A 669 -12.36 -1.28 31.34
CA THR A 669 -11.61 -0.03 31.50
C THR A 669 -11.79 0.89 30.32
N CYS A 670 -11.68 0.37 29.07
CA CYS A 670 -11.91 1.16 27.87
C CYS A 670 -13.32 1.73 27.81
N ALA A 671 -14.36 0.92 28.11
CA ALA A 671 -15.74 1.38 28.14
C ALA A 671 -15.94 2.52 29.17
N GLN A 672 -15.44 2.35 30.36
CA GLN A 672 -15.52 3.36 31.40
C GLN A 672 -14.81 4.66 31.02
N LYS A 673 -13.58 4.57 30.54
CA LYS A 673 -12.78 5.73 30.12
C LYS A 673 -13.36 6.44 28.89
N THR A 674 -13.95 5.71 27.96
CA THR A 674 -14.63 6.31 26.81
C THR A 674 -15.90 7.06 27.22
N ILE A 675 -16.67 6.54 28.17
CA ILE A 675 -17.81 7.24 28.75
C ILE A 675 -17.34 8.51 29.51
N GLU A 676 -16.27 8.41 30.30
CA GLU A 676 -15.70 9.57 31.02
C GLU A 676 -15.23 10.64 30.00
N TYR A 677 -14.50 10.25 28.95
CA TYR A 677 -14.07 11.15 27.87
C TYR A 677 -15.27 11.83 27.20
N PHE A 678 -16.34 11.08 26.92
CA PHE A 678 -17.56 11.62 26.35
C PHE A 678 -18.19 12.70 27.27
N CYS A 679 -18.22 12.46 28.58
CA CYS A 679 -18.81 13.36 29.56
C CYS A 679 -17.99 14.63 29.85
N THR A 680 -16.65 14.57 29.78
CA THR A 680 -15.76 15.69 30.16
C THR A 680 -15.52 16.72 29.06
N GLN A 681 -15.89 16.45 27.81
CA GLN A 681 -15.58 17.31 26.68
C GLN A 681 -16.65 18.37 26.35
N GLU A 682 -17.65 18.60 27.21
CA GLU A 682 -18.62 19.71 27.04
C GLU A 682 -18.04 21.09 27.37
N ASP A 683 -16.91 21.15 28.10
CA ASP A 683 -16.38 22.42 28.64
C ASP A 683 -15.41 23.17 27.68
N ASP A 684 -15.08 22.61 26.51
CA ASP A 684 -14.10 23.20 25.55
C ASP A 684 -14.76 23.85 24.31
N GLN A 685 -16.04 24.33 24.40
CA GLN A 685 -16.69 25.10 23.34
C GLN A 685 -16.77 26.58 23.64
#